data_122d56b9dc4775050c6a739e2f01834b
#
_entry.id   122d56b9dc4775050c6a739e2f01834b
#
_cell.length_a   1.000
_cell.length_b   1.000
_cell.length_c   1.000
_cell.angle_alpha   90.00
_cell.angle_beta   90.00
_cell.angle_gamma   90.00
#
_symmetry.space_group_name_H-M   'P 1'
#
loop_
_entity.id
_entity.type
_entity.pdbx_description
1 polymer ?
#
loop_
_entity_poly.entity_id
_entity_poly.type
_entity_poly.pdbx_seq_one_letter_code
_entity_poly.pdbx_strand_id
1 'polypeptide(L)'
;RSMSAPRVVVCYDVARPGMYLRIEGQDVASFMASAAWRAWLHYPASAVDGTDRDRILLDGGMGLRECQDMLEAIMEADGHGVEVAVDPSFGAFVNAGETYIRERSEVGLAIKAQTAEGIADDPQLGPRFLEFRDVVNASMVRPMRDRQMLDAFFMATVGRAADFSVPGAGKTATVLGVFAYLRHLGLARRIVVVCPKNGFESWEKEWVSTFGEKLPLRCFSLGDPAIAAMSTERRRNALSLDSGACNLFTFNYESLSGYVRELHSIVPDQTLLVFDEVHRVKAIGGRRAEAALEAADGAKFVIALTGTPIPNTYQDIYNLLHILYPEDYDTFFGYEPGELRAPDADLQASLNDSLAPFFCRTNKDELGVPRPEPDEIVEVEATPDEDTLLRVLYASCPNALARIIRTLQLESDPEMLCSAVDPGDLEYVLDQVGDDYSDIDYVDFSQTFYEAIERSRPSSKLVACERLVERIVAEGRPVIVWCIFVRSISNLRRDLAAMGIPAEAIYGATPQEERREILDDFRAGRFRVLVTNPQTLAESVSLHSVCHDAVYFEYSYNLVHLLQSKDRIHRLGLPDDQKTRYYFMREKFMRDGRELSLDAVIYDRLKEKEQTMLDAIDRGCLEGGYLDDEDLRIVFERLLGEDAKSLEY
;
A
#
# COMPACT_ATOMS: atom_id res chain seq x y z
N ARG A 1 -0.27 54.29 41.61
CA ARG A 1 -1.29 53.32 41.08
C ARG A 1 -0.51 52.09 40.62
N SER A 2 -0.65 50.98 41.34
CA SER A 2 -0.19 49.67 40.88
C SER A 2 -0.95 49.37 39.56
N MET A 3 -0.26 49.42 38.44
CA MET A 3 -0.79 48.95 37.19
C MET A 3 -0.99 47.44 37.36
N SER A 4 -2.21 46.96 37.22
CA SER A 4 -2.48 45.52 37.14
C SER A 4 -1.72 44.94 35.97
N ALA A 5 -1.22 43.70 36.09
CA ALA A 5 -0.57 43.01 34.98
C ALA A 5 -1.50 43.01 33.76
N PRO A 6 -0.96 43.16 32.56
CA PRO A 6 -1.77 43.03 31.36
C PRO A 6 -2.34 41.60 31.27
N ARG A 7 -3.52 41.48 30.70
CA ARG A 7 -4.20 40.19 30.51
C ARG A 7 -4.19 39.78 29.06
N VAL A 8 -3.75 38.55 28.79
CA VAL A 8 -3.76 37.91 27.49
C VAL A 8 -4.90 36.91 27.46
N VAL A 9 -5.85 37.11 26.58
CA VAL A 9 -6.98 36.18 26.41
C VAL A 9 -6.82 35.43 25.11
N VAL A 10 -6.69 34.12 25.20
CA VAL A 10 -6.58 33.23 24.03
C VAL A 10 -7.97 32.98 23.45
N CYS A 11 -8.16 33.32 22.19
CA CYS A 11 -9.44 33.25 21.47
C CYS A 11 -9.27 32.50 20.13
N TYR A 12 -10.40 32.01 19.60
CA TYR A 12 -10.48 31.46 18.25
C TYR A 12 -11.58 32.15 17.47
N ASP A 13 -11.31 32.56 16.22
CA ASP A 13 -12.27 33.17 15.33
C ASP A 13 -12.79 32.13 14.31
N VAL A 14 -14.06 31.75 14.39
CA VAL A 14 -14.68 30.77 13.49
C VAL A 14 -15.00 31.38 12.12
N ALA A 15 -15.28 32.68 12.07
CA ALA A 15 -15.64 33.38 10.82
C ALA A 15 -14.41 33.63 9.94
N ARG A 16 -13.25 33.82 10.55
CA ARG A 16 -11.95 33.86 9.91
C ARG A 16 -11.05 32.86 10.64
N PRO A 17 -11.09 31.56 10.25
CA PRO A 17 -10.47 30.51 11.03
C PRO A 17 -9.05 30.85 11.45
N GLY A 18 -8.80 30.91 12.75
CA GLY A 18 -7.48 31.23 13.28
C GLY A 18 -7.51 31.60 14.76
N MET A 19 -6.42 31.26 15.43
CA MET A 19 -6.17 31.63 16.82
C MET A 19 -5.70 33.08 16.92
N TYR A 20 -6.16 33.82 17.91
CA TYR A 20 -5.67 35.15 18.18
C TYR A 20 -5.61 35.43 19.68
N LEU A 21 -4.73 36.37 20.05
CA LEU A 21 -4.57 36.86 21.43
C LEU A 21 -5.24 38.21 21.56
N ARG A 22 -6.21 38.34 22.46
CA ARG A 22 -6.76 39.65 22.84
C ARG A 22 -6.05 40.18 24.03
N ILE A 23 -5.54 41.42 23.92
CA ILE A 23 -4.77 42.07 24.96
C ILE A 23 -5.64 43.04 25.74
N GLU A 24 -5.76 42.86 27.05
CA GLU A 24 -6.53 43.71 27.96
C GLU A 24 -5.60 44.44 28.93
N GLY A 25 -5.89 45.68 29.22
CA GLY A 25 -5.14 46.50 30.16
C GLY A 25 -4.03 47.38 29.57
N GLN A 26 -3.60 47.12 28.31
CA GLN A 26 -2.67 47.98 27.56
C GLN A 26 -2.85 47.81 26.06
N ASP A 27 -2.26 48.70 25.26
CA ASP A 27 -2.24 48.58 23.83
C ASP A 27 -1.32 47.45 23.33
N VAL A 28 -1.60 46.88 22.17
CA VAL A 28 -0.85 45.74 21.58
C VAL A 28 0.62 46.10 21.36
N ALA A 29 0.92 47.27 20.86
CA ALA A 29 2.32 47.69 20.58
C ALA A 29 3.16 47.75 21.85
N SER A 30 2.59 48.34 22.92
CA SER A 30 3.22 48.38 24.22
C SER A 30 3.39 47.00 24.84
N PHE A 31 2.42 46.12 24.65
CA PHE A 31 2.50 44.72 25.11
C PHE A 31 3.60 43.96 24.38
N MET A 32 3.69 44.04 23.06
CA MET A 32 4.74 43.38 22.26
C MET A 32 6.15 43.93 22.55
N ALA A 33 6.25 45.15 23.06
CA ALA A 33 7.50 45.72 23.55
C ALA A 33 7.85 45.32 24.99
N SER A 34 6.98 44.68 25.73
CA SER A 34 7.14 44.32 27.13
C SER A 34 8.18 43.21 27.37
N ALA A 35 8.68 43.14 28.61
CA ALA A 35 9.58 42.06 29.02
C ALA A 35 8.88 40.69 29.02
N ALA A 36 7.59 40.64 29.39
CA ALA A 36 6.80 39.41 29.37
C ALA A 36 6.71 38.83 27.95
N TRP A 37 6.39 39.65 26.96
CA TRP A 37 6.35 39.21 25.56
C TRP A 37 7.67 38.63 25.07
N ARG A 38 8.77 39.31 25.33
CA ARG A 38 10.11 38.92 24.86
C ARG A 38 10.65 37.69 25.58
N ALA A 39 10.36 37.50 26.86
CA ALA A 39 10.93 36.43 27.65
C ALA A 39 10.10 35.15 27.63
N TRP A 40 8.77 35.28 27.61
CA TRP A 40 7.85 34.15 27.83
C TRP A 40 6.96 33.82 26.63
N LEU A 41 6.78 34.76 25.69
CA LEU A 41 5.91 34.59 24.51
C LEU A 41 6.73 34.59 23.19
N HIS A 42 7.95 34.14 23.23
CA HIS A 42 8.81 34.08 22.02
C HIS A 42 8.29 33.06 20.98
N TYR A 43 7.69 31.97 21.40
CA TYR A 43 7.10 31.00 20.49
C TYR A 43 5.83 31.55 19.81
N PRO A 44 4.84 32.07 20.53
CA PRO A 44 3.77 32.84 19.92
C PRO A 44 4.22 33.99 19.03
N ALA A 45 5.29 34.67 19.42
CA ALA A 45 5.86 35.78 18.63
C ALA A 45 6.34 35.32 17.24
N SER A 46 6.81 34.11 17.09
CA SER A 46 7.23 33.54 15.79
C SER A 46 6.06 33.25 14.85
N ALA A 47 4.85 33.06 15.39
CA ALA A 47 3.63 32.74 14.66
C ALA A 47 2.72 33.95 14.38
N VAL A 48 3.17 35.18 14.72
CA VAL A 48 2.36 36.40 14.49
C VAL A 48 2.22 36.67 13.02
N ASP A 49 0.97 36.65 12.54
CA ASP A 49 0.59 36.99 11.14
C ASP A 49 0.17 38.47 11.00
N GLY A 50 -0.28 39.07 12.09
CA GLY A 50 -0.67 40.48 12.07
C GLY A 50 -1.17 40.99 13.42
N THR A 51 -1.52 42.29 13.46
CA THR A 51 -2.12 42.93 14.65
C THR A 51 -3.31 43.78 14.25
N ASP A 52 -4.38 43.77 15.06
CA ASP A 52 -5.55 44.60 14.90
C ASP A 52 -6.02 45.13 16.27
N ARG A 53 -6.04 46.45 16.44
CA ARG A 53 -6.45 47.17 17.67
C ARG A 53 -5.96 46.54 18.98
N ASP A 54 -6.74 45.59 19.55
CA ASP A 54 -6.51 44.86 20.78
C ASP A 54 -6.15 43.38 20.56
N ARG A 55 -5.84 43.00 19.31
CA ARG A 55 -5.62 41.60 18.90
C ARG A 55 -4.23 41.43 18.29
N ILE A 56 -3.61 40.29 18.61
CA ILE A 56 -2.47 39.72 17.90
C ILE A 56 -2.97 38.51 17.17
N LEU A 57 -2.97 38.55 15.84
CA LEU A 57 -3.38 37.44 14.99
C LEU A 57 -2.23 36.48 14.83
N LEU A 58 -2.49 35.20 15.05
CA LEU A 58 -1.53 34.14 14.82
C LEU A 58 -1.81 33.47 13.48
N ASP A 59 -0.86 32.66 12.99
CA ASP A 59 -0.97 31.98 11.71
C ASP A 59 -2.31 31.23 11.58
N GLY A 60 -3.11 31.61 10.61
CA GLY A 60 -4.43 31.05 10.35
C GLY A 60 -4.41 29.63 9.78
N GLY A 61 -3.23 29.13 9.41
CA GLY A 61 -3.03 27.75 8.92
C GLY A 61 -2.79 26.73 10.01
N MET A 62 -2.71 27.14 11.30
CA MET A 62 -2.49 26.22 12.41
C MET A 62 -3.66 25.26 12.57
N GLY A 63 -3.37 23.96 12.63
CA GLY A 63 -4.30 22.90 12.99
C GLY A 63 -4.65 22.87 14.47
N LEU A 64 -5.54 21.97 14.87
CA LEU A 64 -6.04 21.86 16.26
C LEU A 64 -4.89 21.70 17.27
N ARG A 65 -3.93 20.81 17.00
CA ARG A 65 -2.81 20.56 17.90
C ARG A 65 -1.87 21.76 17.97
N GLU A 66 -1.52 22.32 16.84
CA GLU A 66 -0.66 23.51 16.84
C GLU A 66 -1.27 24.65 17.68
N CYS A 67 -2.59 24.79 17.63
CA CYS A 67 -3.33 25.71 18.50
C CYS A 67 -3.27 25.28 19.98
N GLN A 68 -3.30 23.99 20.28
CA GLN A 68 -3.18 23.47 21.65
C GLN A 68 -1.76 23.64 22.20
N ASP A 69 -0.73 23.29 21.42
CA ASP A 69 0.68 23.50 21.77
C ASP A 69 0.98 24.99 21.97
N MET A 70 0.37 25.83 21.11
CA MET A 70 0.45 27.29 21.26
C MET A 70 -0.20 27.76 22.56
N LEU A 71 -1.35 27.21 22.93
CA LEU A 71 -2.00 27.52 24.21
C LEU A 71 -1.10 27.12 25.38
N GLU A 72 -0.51 25.92 25.37
CA GLU A 72 0.39 25.47 26.43
C GLU A 72 1.57 26.44 26.60
N ALA A 73 2.22 26.82 25.50
CA ALA A 73 3.31 27.79 25.52
C ALA A 73 2.88 29.18 26.03
N ILE A 74 1.64 29.60 25.74
CA ILE A 74 1.10 30.86 26.27
C ILE A 74 0.81 30.74 27.76
N MET A 75 0.28 29.58 28.20
CA MET A 75 -0.01 29.36 29.64
C MET A 75 1.24 29.38 30.53
N GLU A 76 2.43 29.04 30.01
CA GLU A 76 3.69 29.17 30.73
C GLU A 76 4.03 30.62 31.11
N ALA A 77 3.48 31.60 30.39
CA ALA A 77 3.69 33.02 30.70
C ALA A 77 2.82 33.50 31.87
N ASP A 78 1.78 32.72 32.30
CA ASP A 78 0.90 33.14 33.37
C ASP A 78 1.63 33.35 34.70
N GLY A 79 1.37 34.46 35.38
CA GLY A 79 2.07 34.86 36.58
C GLY A 79 3.45 35.48 36.38
N HIS A 80 3.98 35.52 35.16
CA HIS A 80 5.28 36.13 34.82
C HIS A 80 5.15 37.56 34.25
N GLY A 81 4.37 38.39 34.95
CA GLY A 81 4.11 39.77 34.53
C GLY A 81 2.96 39.90 33.51
N VAL A 82 2.22 38.83 33.29
CA VAL A 82 1.03 38.75 32.48
C VAL A 82 0.03 37.77 33.14
N GLU A 83 -1.25 38.05 33.02
CA GLU A 83 -2.34 37.12 33.38
C GLU A 83 -2.87 36.47 32.10
N VAL A 84 -2.93 35.14 32.04
CA VAL A 84 -3.44 34.41 30.89
C VAL A 84 -4.86 33.87 31.16
N ALA A 85 -5.74 34.04 30.21
CA ALA A 85 -7.09 33.48 30.25
C ALA A 85 -7.46 32.87 28.89
N VAL A 86 -8.36 31.90 28.91
CA VAL A 86 -8.87 31.23 27.71
C VAL A 86 -10.31 31.65 27.48
N ASP A 87 -10.61 32.15 26.30
CA ASP A 87 -11.98 32.51 25.91
C ASP A 87 -12.81 31.25 25.61
N PRO A 88 -14.12 31.24 25.91
CA PRO A 88 -14.98 30.12 25.54
C PRO A 88 -14.97 29.75 24.06
N SER A 89 -14.65 30.68 23.13
CA SER A 89 -14.53 30.41 21.69
C SER A 89 -13.41 29.42 21.36
N PHE A 90 -12.28 29.51 22.08
CA PHE A 90 -11.19 28.55 21.92
C PHE A 90 -11.57 27.16 22.45
N GLY A 91 -12.23 27.10 23.62
CA GLY A 91 -12.74 25.85 24.17
C GLY A 91 -13.78 25.19 23.25
N ALA A 92 -14.64 26.00 22.61
CA ALA A 92 -15.61 25.50 21.62
C ALA A 92 -14.92 24.93 20.36
N PHE A 93 -13.86 25.57 19.89
CA PHE A 93 -13.05 25.09 18.77
C PHE A 93 -12.40 23.73 19.09
N VAL A 94 -11.75 23.59 20.25
CA VAL A 94 -11.13 22.34 20.70
C VAL A 94 -12.17 21.23 20.82
N ASN A 95 -13.29 21.49 21.47
CA ASN A 95 -14.38 20.51 21.64
C ASN A 95 -14.97 20.08 20.28
N ALA A 96 -15.09 20.98 19.31
CA ALA A 96 -15.60 20.64 17.98
C ALA A 96 -14.66 19.69 17.24
N GLY A 97 -13.33 19.92 17.30
CA GLY A 97 -12.33 19.04 16.73
C GLY A 97 -12.35 17.65 17.37
N GLU A 98 -12.32 17.58 18.69
CA GLU A 98 -12.35 16.30 19.41
C GLU A 98 -13.67 15.53 19.21
N THR A 99 -14.79 16.23 19.07
CA THR A 99 -16.09 15.61 18.83
C THR A 99 -16.14 14.94 17.45
N TYR A 100 -15.57 15.56 16.43
CA TYR A 100 -15.59 15.04 15.07
C TYR A 100 -15.01 13.62 14.97
N ILE A 101 -13.80 13.39 15.44
CA ILE A 101 -13.16 12.07 15.37
C ILE A 101 -13.80 11.07 16.34
N ARG A 102 -14.27 11.52 17.50
CA ARG A 102 -14.95 10.68 18.48
C ARG A 102 -16.25 10.10 17.93
N GLU A 103 -17.09 10.93 17.32
CA GLU A 103 -18.35 10.48 16.69
C GLU A 103 -18.10 9.47 15.57
N ARG A 104 -17.04 9.67 14.78
CA ARG A 104 -16.65 8.71 13.74
C ARG A 104 -16.11 7.40 14.30
N SER A 105 -15.35 7.46 15.38
CA SER A 105 -14.87 6.29 16.11
C SER A 105 -16.04 5.48 16.65
N GLU A 106 -17.00 6.12 17.31
CA GLU A 106 -18.18 5.46 17.89
C GLU A 106 -19.04 4.78 16.81
N VAL A 107 -19.34 5.48 15.72
CA VAL A 107 -20.15 4.91 14.64
C VAL A 107 -19.41 3.82 13.88
N GLY A 108 -18.10 3.96 13.68
CA GLY A 108 -17.27 2.94 13.05
C GLY A 108 -17.28 1.64 13.83
N LEU A 109 -17.08 1.70 15.15
CA LEU A 109 -17.15 0.53 16.03
C LEU A 109 -18.55 -0.07 16.06
N ALA A 110 -19.61 0.76 16.09
CA ALA A 110 -20.98 0.29 16.09
C ALA A 110 -21.32 -0.50 14.81
N ILE A 111 -20.88 -0.04 13.64
CA ILE A 111 -21.07 -0.76 12.38
C ILE A 111 -20.25 -2.06 12.35
N LYS A 112 -18.99 -2.03 12.79
CA LYS A 112 -18.12 -3.23 12.82
C LYS A 112 -18.63 -4.31 13.77
N ALA A 113 -19.39 -3.96 14.79
CA ALA A 113 -20.04 -4.92 15.69
C ALA A 113 -21.23 -5.65 15.03
N GLN A 114 -21.72 -5.18 13.88
CA GLN A 114 -22.82 -5.78 13.14
C GLN A 114 -22.35 -6.87 12.16
N THR A 115 -23.26 -7.78 11.87
CA THR A 115 -23.09 -8.70 10.73
C THR A 115 -23.78 -8.13 9.49
N ALA A 116 -23.35 -8.59 8.32
CA ALA A 116 -23.98 -8.18 7.05
C ALA A 116 -25.49 -8.50 6.99
N GLU A 117 -25.90 -9.55 7.68
CA GLU A 117 -27.30 -10.02 7.74
C GLU A 117 -28.09 -9.29 8.84
N GLY A 118 -27.45 -9.03 9.98
CA GLY A 118 -28.11 -8.47 11.18
C GLY A 118 -28.24 -6.95 11.20
N ILE A 119 -27.43 -6.21 10.45
CA ILE A 119 -27.41 -4.75 10.51
C ILE A 119 -28.76 -4.10 10.13
N ALA A 120 -29.51 -4.74 9.23
CA ALA A 120 -30.81 -4.24 8.79
C ALA A 120 -31.85 -4.19 9.94
N ASP A 121 -31.67 -5.05 10.93
CA ASP A 121 -32.56 -5.14 12.10
C ASP A 121 -32.08 -4.25 13.29
N ASP A 122 -30.92 -3.60 13.17
CA ASP A 122 -30.43 -2.69 14.19
C ASP A 122 -31.31 -1.43 14.29
N PRO A 123 -31.80 -1.06 15.47
CA PRO A 123 -32.75 0.08 15.63
C PRO A 123 -32.16 1.43 15.20
N GLN A 124 -30.85 1.62 15.30
CA GLN A 124 -30.17 2.89 15.00
C GLN A 124 -29.56 2.90 13.59
N LEU A 125 -28.88 1.82 13.22
CA LEU A 125 -28.15 1.72 11.95
C LEU A 125 -29.02 1.18 10.82
N GLY A 126 -29.99 0.31 11.12
CA GLY A 126 -30.80 -0.39 10.13
C GLY A 126 -31.49 0.52 9.13
N PRO A 127 -32.23 1.56 9.53
CA PRO A 127 -32.89 2.48 8.59
C PRO A 127 -31.90 3.16 7.62
N ARG A 128 -30.72 3.57 8.11
CA ARG A 128 -29.68 4.19 7.30
C ARG A 128 -29.01 3.19 6.38
N PHE A 129 -28.78 1.96 6.84
CA PHE A 129 -28.22 0.90 6.04
C PHE A 129 -29.16 0.49 4.90
N LEU A 130 -30.45 0.37 5.18
CA LEU A 130 -31.45 0.04 4.16
C LEU A 130 -31.55 1.10 3.07
N GLU A 131 -31.57 2.37 3.44
CA GLU A 131 -31.52 3.49 2.50
C GLU A 131 -30.24 3.43 1.65
N PHE A 132 -29.06 3.26 2.27
CA PHE A 132 -27.78 3.10 1.59
C PHE A 132 -27.84 1.95 0.58
N ARG A 133 -28.28 0.77 1.02
CA ARG A 133 -28.39 -0.42 0.19
C ARG A 133 -29.29 -0.20 -1.02
N ASP A 134 -30.44 0.42 -0.82
CA ASP A 134 -31.43 0.65 -1.89
C ASP A 134 -30.85 1.63 -2.92
N VAL A 135 -30.19 2.70 -2.51
CA VAL A 135 -29.50 3.66 -3.39
C VAL A 135 -28.38 2.98 -4.19
N VAL A 136 -27.54 2.19 -3.54
CA VAL A 136 -26.44 1.48 -4.19
C VAL A 136 -26.97 0.48 -5.21
N ASN A 137 -27.95 -0.33 -4.85
CA ASN A 137 -28.56 -1.31 -5.75
C ASN A 137 -29.26 -0.64 -6.95
N ALA A 138 -29.89 0.51 -6.75
CA ALA A 138 -30.50 1.28 -7.84
C ALA A 138 -29.45 1.88 -8.79
N SER A 139 -28.29 2.25 -8.28
CA SER A 139 -27.21 2.92 -9.03
C SER A 139 -26.32 1.95 -9.81
N MET A 140 -26.13 0.74 -9.30
CA MET A 140 -25.25 -0.28 -9.89
C MET A 140 -26.03 -1.25 -10.80
N VAL A 141 -25.36 -1.80 -11.81
CA VAL A 141 -25.89 -2.88 -12.66
C VAL A 141 -25.40 -4.25 -12.18
N ARG A 142 -24.24 -4.28 -11.51
CA ARG A 142 -23.71 -5.49 -10.89
C ARG A 142 -23.93 -5.42 -9.38
N PRO A 143 -24.68 -6.38 -8.78
CA PRO A 143 -24.96 -6.38 -7.36
C PRO A 143 -23.67 -6.59 -6.54
N MET A 144 -23.60 -5.96 -5.39
CA MET A 144 -22.55 -6.20 -4.40
C MET A 144 -22.94 -7.40 -3.52
N ARG A 145 -21.96 -8.12 -2.99
CA ARG A 145 -22.17 -9.10 -1.93
C ARG A 145 -22.50 -8.41 -0.61
N ASP A 146 -23.22 -9.10 0.27
CA ASP A 146 -23.68 -8.52 1.54
C ASP A 146 -22.53 -7.98 2.38
N ARG A 147 -21.40 -8.70 2.44
CA ARG A 147 -20.22 -8.23 3.15
C ARG A 147 -19.61 -6.96 2.51
N GLN A 148 -19.54 -6.89 1.20
CA GLN A 148 -19.09 -5.67 0.49
C GLN A 148 -20.04 -4.50 0.74
N MET A 149 -21.34 -4.77 0.79
CA MET A 149 -22.36 -3.74 1.10
C MET A 149 -22.17 -3.16 2.50
N LEU A 150 -21.86 -4.02 3.49
CA LEU A 150 -21.56 -3.59 4.85
C LEU A 150 -20.29 -2.75 4.91
N ASP A 151 -19.21 -3.20 4.25
CA ASP A 151 -17.93 -2.48 4.20
C ASP A 151 -18.09 -1.12 3.48
N ALA A 152 -18.89 -1.06 2.40
CA ALA A 152 -19.21 0.19 1.71
C ALA A 152 -20.02 1.14 2.61
N PHE A 153 -21.00 0.63 3.33
CA PHE A 153 -21.78 1.43 4.30
C PHE A 153 -20.90 1.97 5.42
N PHE A 154 -19.99 1.15 5.95
CA PHE A 154 -18.99 1.58 6.93
C PHE A 154 -18.17 2.75 6.40
N MET A 155 -17.55 2.61 5.22
CA MET A 155 -16.70 3.65 4.63
C MET A 155 -17.49 4.93 4.31
N ALA A 156 -18.71 4.81 3.80
CA ALA A 156 -19.56 5.95 3.51
C ALA A 156 -19.97 6.71 4.78
N THR A 157 -20.19 5.99 5.87
CA THR A 157 -20.64 6.58 7.16
C THR A 157 -19.49 7.21 7.93
N VAL A 158 -18.33 6.55 7.98
CA VAL A 158 -17.12 7.09 8.61
C VAL A 158 -16.55 8.25 7.77
N GLY A 159 -16.63 8.17 6.46
CA GLY A 159 -16.24 9.23 5.51
C GLY A 159 -14.73 9.35 5.26
N ARG A 160 -13.89 9.00 6.25
CA ARG A 160 -12.43 8.90 6.15
C ARG A 160 -12.02 7.55 6.73
N ALA A 161 -11.82 6.58 5.87
CA ALA A 161 -11.64 5.19 6.28
C ALA A 161 -10.64 4.45 5.38
N ALA A 162 -10.12 3.35 5.91
CA ALA A 162 -9.31 2.43 5.14
C ALA A 162 -10.05 1.10 4.91
N ASP A 163 -9.80 0.48 3.75
CA ASP A 163 -10.19 -0.89 3.45
C ASP A 163 -8.92 -1.75 3.30
N PHE A 164 -8.70 -2.58 4.31
CA PHE A 164 -7.55 -3.50 4.39
C PHE A 164 -7.93 -4.93 3.99
N SER A 165 -9.04 -5.09 3.29
CA SER A 165 -9.45 -6.38 2.76
C SER A 165 -8.38 -6.98 1.86
N VAL A 166 -8.29 -8.29 1.88
CA VAL A 166 -7.29 -9.05 1.10
C VAL A 166 -7.37 -8.71 -0.40
N PRO A 167 -6.28 -8.89 -1.16
CA PRO A 167 -6.33 -8.79 -2.61
C PRO A 167 -7.46 -9.68 -3.19
N GLY A 168 -8.14 -9.18 -4.23
CA GLY A 168 -9.24 -9.89 -4.85
C GLY A 168 -10.59 -9.85 -4.13
N ALA A 169 -10.70 -9.14 -3.02
CA ALA A 169 -11.95 -8.92 -2.29
C ALA A 169 -12.96 -7.99 -3.01
N GLY A 170 -12.55 -7.36 -4.11
CA GLY A 170 -13.40 -6.43 -4.86
C GLY A 170 -13.46 -5.02 -4.28
N LYS A 171 -12.39 -4.56 -3.64
CA LYS A 171 -12.29 -3.22 -3.02
C LYS A 171 -12.74 -2.08 -3.93
N THR A 172 -12.35 -2.12 -5.21
CA THR A 172 -12.74 -1.10 -6.20
C THR A 172 -14.26 -0.99 -6.34
N ALA A 173 -14.95 -2.13 -6.49
CA ALA A 173 -16.42 -2.15 -6.56
C ALA A 173 -17.05 -1.61 -5.27
N THR A 174 -16.48 -1.96 -4.12
CA THR A 174 -16.93 -1.48 -2.80
C THR A 174 -16.86 0.06 -2.73
N VAL A 175 -15.74 0.65 -3.17
CA VAL A 175 -15.57 2.12 -3.24
C VAL A 175 -16.55 2.76 -4.23
N LEU A 176 -16.81 2.13 -5.36
CA LEU A 176 -17.81 2.64 -6.31
C LEU A 176 -19.23 2.65 -5.72
N GLY A 177 -19.54 1.70 -4.82
CA GLY A 177 -20.76 1.73 -4.01
C GLY A 177 -20.83 2.93 -3.05
N VAL A 178 -19.71 3.23 -2.37
CA VAL A 178 -19.59 4.45 -1.56
C VAL A 178 -19.83 5.70 -2.40
N PHE A 179 -19.20 5.78 -3.56
CA PHE A 179 -19.38 6.90 -4.47
C PHE A 179 -20.83 7.06 -4.94
N ALA A 180 -21.50 5.97 -5.28
CA ALA A 180 -22.90 5.99 -5.69
C ALA A 180 -23.80 6.64 -4.63
N TYR A 181 -23.58 6.30 -3.37
CA TYR A 181 -24.32 6.88 -2.26
C TYR A 181 -23.98 8.35 -2.01
N LEU A 182 -22.69 8.69 -1.96
CA LEU A 182 -22.26 10.07 -1.79
C LEU A 182 -22.77 10.96 -2.93
N ARG A 183 -22.83 10.42 -4.16
CA ARG A 183 -23.38 11.11 -5.30
C ARG A 183 -24.89 11.35 -5.17
N HIS A 184 -25.63 10.35 -4.70
CA HIS A 184 -27.07 10.49 -4.43
C HIS A 184 -27.35 11.60 -3.41
N LEU A 185 -26.51 11.71 -2.39
CA LEU A 185 -26.60 12.77 -1.38
C LEU A 185 -26.11 14.15 -1.86
N GLY A 186 -25.57 14.26 -3.09
CA GLY A 186 -24.98 15.49 -3.61
C GLY A 186 -23.64 15.87 -2.97
N LEU A 187 -23.00 14.93 -2.24
CA LEU A 187 -21.74 15.14 -1.51
C LEU A 187 -20.50 14.88 -2.39
N ALA A 188 -20.61 14.03 -3.41
CA ALA A 188 -19.56 13.78 -4.37
C ALA A 188 -20.12 13.68 -5.80
N ARG A 189 -19.50 14.35 -6.75
CA ARG A 189 -19.82 14.24 -8.19
C ARG A 189 -18.73 13.52 -8.98
N ARG A 190 -17.55 13.34 -8.37
CA ARG A 190 -16.38 12.73 -8.98
C ARG A 190 -15.55 11.95 -7.96
N ILE A 191 -14.75 11.04 -8.51
CA ILE A 191 -13.69 10.32 -7.76
C ILE A 191 -12.34 10.76 -8.30
N VAL A 192 -11.40 11.06 -7.41
CA VAL A 192 -9.98 11.19 -7.71
C VAL A 192 -9.28 9.98 -7.13
N VAL A 193 -8.63 9.20 -7.97
CA VAL A 193 -7.90 7.98 -7.59
C VAL A 193 -6.41 8.19 -7.77
N VAL A 194 -5.64 7.97 -6.72
CA VAL A 194 -4.19 7.84 -6.75
C VAL A 194 -3.86 6.36 -6.64
N CYS A 195 -3.30 5.79 -7.69
CA CYS A 195 -3.04 4.34 -7.77
C CYS A 195 -1.75 4.06 -8.56
N PRO A 196 -1.23 2.83 -8.55
CA PRO A 196 -0.18 2.43 -9.49
C PRO A 196 -0.62 2.63 -10.95
N LYS A 197 0.31 2.92 -11.86
CA LYS A 197 -0.01 3.15 -13.30
C LYS A 197 -0.87 2.04 -13.91
N ASN A 198 -0.63 0.83 -13.46
CA ASN A 198 -1.34 -0.36 -13.94
C ASN A 198 -2.80 -0.43 -13.42
N GLY A 199 -3.13 0.35 -12.40
CA GLY A 199 -4.47 0.46 -11.85
C GLY A 199 -5.44 1.27 -12.71
N PHE A 200 -4.95 2.16 -13.58
CA PHE A 200 -5.81 3.07 -14.35
C PHE A 200 -6.90 2.33 -15.14
N GLU A 201 -6.48 1.39 -15.98
CA GLU A 201 -7.39 0.59 -16.80
C GLU A 201 -8.35 -0.27 -15.94
N SER A 202 -7.88 -0.74 -14.78
CA SER A 202 -8.70 -1.51 -13.85
C SER A 202 -9.84 -0.67 -13.28
N TRP A 203 -9.56 0.55 -12.85
CA TRP A 203 -10.58 1.46 -12.34
C TRP A 203 -11.60 1.84 -13.42
N GLU A 204 -11.16 2.08 -14.65
CA GLU A 204 -12.03 2.37 -15.78
C GLU A 204 -12.96 1.18 -16.14
N LYS A 205 -12.38 -0.02 -16.23
CA LYS A 205 -13.15 -1.26 -16.48
C LYS A 205 -14.14 -1.57 -15.36
N GLU A 206 -13.70 -1.39 -14.11
CA GLU A 206 -14.57 -1.64 -12.96
C GLU A 206 -15.72 -0.62 -12.90
N TRP A 207 -15.47 0.65 -13.26
CA TRP A 207 -16.53 1.65 -13.40
C TRP A 207 -17.58 1.21 -14.40
N VAL A 208 -17.17 0.84 -15.62
CA VAL A 208 -18.09 0.39 -16.67
C VAL A 208 -18.84 -0.87 -16.25
N SER A 209 -18.15 -1.83 -15.65
CA SER A 209 -18.76 -3.08 -15.15
C SER A 209 -19.77 -2.83 -14.02
N THR A 210 -19.53 -1.82 -13.18
CA THR A 210 -20.35 -1.53 -12.02
C THR A 210 -21.57 -0.70 -12.38
N PHE A 211 -21.39 0.37 -13.16
CA PHE A 211 -22.47 1.31 -13.45
C PHE A 211 -23.13 1.12 -14.81
N GLY A 212 -22.44 0.53 -15.78
CA GLY A 212 -22.94 0.38 -17.14
C GLY A 212 -23.39 1.72 -17.73
N GLU A 213 -24.57 1.73 -18.33
CA GLU A 213 -25.17 2.93 -18.91
C GLU A 213 -25.82 3.86 -17.88
N LYS A 214 -26.02 3.40 -16.63
CA LYS A 214 -26.63 4.24 -15.57
C LYS A 214 -25.77 5.43 -15.19
N LEU A 215 -24.45 5.28 -15.25
CA LEU A 215 -23.48 6.34 -15.03
C LEU A 215 -22.31 6.19 -16.00
N PRO A 216 -22.41 6.77 -17.21
CA PRO A 216 -21.35 6.69 -18.22
C PRO A 216 -20.03 7.24 -17.70
N LEU A 217 -18.94 6.52 -18.00
CA LEU A 217 -17.59 6.94 -17.64
C LEU A 217 -17.18 8.20 -18.43
N ARG A 218 -16.67 9.19 -17.73
CA ARG A 218 -16.00 10.38 -18.25
C ARG A 218 -14.69 10.54 -17.48
N CYS A 219 -13.62 10.05 -18.06
CA CYS A 219 -12.35 9.91 -17.38
C CYS A 219 -11.34 10.98 -17.79
N PHE A 220 -10.62 11.52 -16.82
CA PHE A 220 -9.32 12.15 -17.01
C PHE A 220 -8.25 11.21 -16.46
N SER A 221 -7.50 10.55 -17.35
CA SER A 221 -6.52 9.53 -16.98
C SER A 221 -5.14 9.90 -17.52
N LEU A 222 -4.13 9.87 -16.65
CA LEU A 222 -2.73 9.98 -17.11
C LEU A 222 -2.27 8.79 -17.95
N GLY A 223 -3.05 7.70 -17.96
CA GLY A 223 -2.84 6.54 -18.83
C GLY A 223 -3.47 6.67 -20.22
N ASP A 224 -4.36 7.67 -20.43
CA ASP A 224 -4.94 7.92 -21.75
C ASP A 224 -3.83 8.36 -22.72
N PRO A 225 -3.68 7.70 -23.89
CA PRO A 225 -2.65 8.06 -24.88
C PRO A 225 -2.72 9.52 -25.33
N ALA A 226 -3.92 10.10 -25.44
CA ALA A 226 -4.10 11.50 -25.82
C ALA A 226 -3.59 12.45 -24.73
N ILE A 227 -3.86 12.15 -23.44
CA ILE A 227 -3.36 12.92 -22.30
C ILE A 227 -1.86 12.68 -22.12
N ALA A 228 -1.40 11.43 -22.22
CA ALA A 228 0.00 11.06 -22.08
C ALA A 228 0.92 11.73 -23.12
N ALA A 229 0.42 11.96 -24.33
CA ALA A 229 1.14 12.67 -25.41
C ALA A 229 1.27 14.19 -25.17
N MET A 230 0.49 14.79 -24.25
CA MET A 230 0.56 16.21 -23.94
C MET A 230 1.80 16.53 -23.09
N SER A 231 2.30 17.78 -23.20
CA SER A 231 3.25 18.31 -22.22
C SER A 231 2.61 18.41 -20.82
N THR A 232 3.42 18.43 -19.77
CA THR A 232 2.92 18.58 -18.39
C THR A 232 2.07 19.84 -18.22
N GLU A 233 2.48 20.94 -18.81
CA GLU A 233 1.73 22.20 -18.77
C GLU A 233 0.35 22.06 -19.45
N ARG A 234 0.26 21.43 -20.62
CA ARG A 234 -1.01 21.17 -21.29
C ARG A 234 -1.91 20.24 -20.50
N ARG A 235 -1.36 19.21 -19.85
CA ARG A 235 -2.13 18.33 -18.95
C ARG A 235 -2.71 19.10 -17.78
N ARG A 236 -1.93 19.99 -17.15
CA ARG A 236 -2.39 20.85 -16.04
C ARG A 236 -3.52 21.77 -16.51
N ASN A 237 -3.38 22.39 -17.68
CA ASN A 237 -4.42 23.24 -18.25
C ASN A 237 -5.69 22.44 -18.57
N ALA A 238 -5.58 21.25 -19.16
CA ALA A 238 -6.70 20.35 -19.41
C ALA A 238 -7.39 19.94 -18.09
N LEU A 239 -6.62 19.63 -17.07
CA LEU A 239 -7.13 19.29 -15.73
C LEU A 239 -7.90 20.46 -15.11
N SER A 240 -7.39 21.69 -15.21
CA SER A 240 -8.00 22.88 -14.60
C SER A 240 -9.20 23.42 -15.37
N LEU A 241 -9.19 23.34 -16.69
CA LEU A 241 -10.15 24.04 -17.55
C LEU A 241 -11.16 23.10 -18.21
N ASP A 242 -10.75 21.91 -18.61
CA ASP A 242 -11.52 21.03 -19.50
C ASP A 242 -12.13 19.82 -18.77
N SER A 243 -11.69 19.52 -17.54
CA SER A 243 -12.08 18.31 -16.84
C SER A 243 -13.37 18.40 -16.02
N GLY A 244 -14.09 19.54 -16.09
CA GLY A 244 -15.28 19.78 -15.27
C GLY A 244 -16.42 18.77 -15.46
N ALA A 245 -16.48 18.10 -16.61
CA ALA A 245 -17.46 17.05 -16.90
C ALA A 245 -17.00 15.65 -16.51
N CYS A 246 -15.72 15.47 -16.13
CA CYS A 246 -15.18 14.17 -15.73
C CYS A 246 -15.70 13.73 -14.36
N ASN A 247 -15.97 12.43 -14.25
CA ASN A 247 -16.41 11.80 -13.00
C ASN A 247 -15.39 10.83 -12.41
N LEU A 248 -14.34 10.48 -13.17
CA LEU A 248 -13.20 9.68 -12.69
C LEU A 248 -11.89 10.37 -13.11
N PHE A 249 -10.97 10.50 -12.16
CA PHE A 249 -9.62 11.02 -12.37
C PHE A 249 -8.62 10.00 -11.84
N THR A 250 -7.60 9.66 -12.64
CA THR A 250 -6.57 8.71 -12.24
C THR A 250 -5.18 9.30 -12.31
N PHE A 251 -4.45 9.24 -11.21
CA PHE A 251 -3.07 9.69 -11.06
C PHE A 251 -2.22 8.58 -10.50
N ASN A 252 -0.94 8.53 -10.86
CA ASN A 252 0.00 7.63 -10.22
C ASN A 252 0.87 8.36 -9.19
N TYR A 253 1.32 7.63 -8.19
CA TYR A 253 2.11 8.18 -7.08
C TYR A 253 3.37 8.93 -7.53
N GLU A 254 4.04 8.45 -8.59
CA GLU A 254 5.28 9.03 -9.10
C GLU A 254 5.09 10.43 -9.71
N SER A 255 3.94 10.66 -10.35
CA SER A 255 3.65 11.92 -11.02
C SER A 255 2.76 12.87 -10.21
N LEU A 256 2.20 12.41 -9.08
CA LEU A 256 1.22 13.16 -8.28
C LEU A 256 1.72 14.55 -7.89
N SER A 257 2.98 14.68 -7.49
CA SER A 257 3.59 15.98 -7.13
C SER A 257 3.51 17.04 -8.21
N GLY A 258 3.37 16.63 -9.47
CA GLY A 258 3.19 17.53 -10.60
C GLY A 258 1.82 18.15 -10.73
N TYR A 259 0.81 17.66 -9.99
CA TYR A 259 -0.60 18.05 -10.14
C TYR A 259 -1.26 18.51 -8.83
N VAL A 260 -0.53 18.54 -7.74
CA VAL A 260 -1.05 18.89 -6.41
C VAL A 260 -1.74 20.25 -6.40
N ARG A 261 -1.16 21.22 -7.09
CA ARG A 261 -1.74 22.58 -7.19
C ARG A 261 -3.15 22.57 -7.79
N GLU A 262 -3.36 21.81 -8.85
CA GLU A 262 -4.66 21.69 -9.52
C GLU A 262 -5.62 20.87 -8.64
N LEU A 263 -5.13 19.85 -7.95
CA LEU A 263 -5.92 19.04 -7.03
C LEU A 263 -6.44 19.82 -5.83
N HIS A 264 -5.74 20.84 -5.34
CA HIS A 264 -6.21 21.72 -4.26
C HIS A 264 -7.54 22.43 -4.58
N SER A 265 -7.88 22.63 -5.86
CA SER A 265 -9.16 23.17 -6.26
C SER A 265 -10.23 22.10 -6.56
N ILE A 266 -9.80 20.86 -6.82
CA ILE A 266 -10.68 19.76 -7.19
C ILE A 266 -11.10 18.94 -5.97
N VAL A 267 -10.15 18.57 -5.12
CA VAL A 267 -10.35 17.64 -4.01
C VAL A 267 -11.32 18.16 -2.93
N PRO A 268 -11.28 19.44 -2.51
CA PRO A 268 -12.23 19.94 -1.51
C PRO A 268 -13.68 20.05 -2.01
N ASP A 269 -13.90 20.07 -3.33
CA ASP A 269 -15.21 20.29 -3.93
C ASP A 269 -15.84 19.00 -4.44
N GLN A 270 -16.85 18.51 -3.73
CA GLN A 270 -17.68 17.36 -4.12
C GLN A 270 -16.87 16.17 -4.70
N THR A 271 -15.80 15.81 -4.02
CA THR A 271 -14.86 14.77 -4.48
C THR A 271 -14.71 13.68 -3.41
N LEU A 272 -14.76 12.42 -3.87
CA LEU A 272 -14.25 11.28 -3.12
C LEU A 272 -12.80 11.06 -3.53
N LEU A 273 -11.86 11.24 -2.60
CA LEU A 273 -10.45 10.97 -2.82
C LEU A 273 -10.12 9.53 -2.42
N VAL A 274 -9.44 8.82 -3.29
CA VAL A 274 -9.08 7.41 -3.08
C VAL A 274 -7.58 7.22 -3.30
N PHE A 275 -6.93 6.58 -2.33
CA PHE A 275 -5.56 6.10 -2.44
C PHE A 275 -5.57 4.59 -2.55
N ASP A 276 -5.31 4.06 -3.73
CA ASP A 276 -5.24 2.62 -3.98
C ASP A 276 -3.79 2.12 -3.85
N GLU A 277 -3.59 0.99 -3.21
CA GLU A 277 -2.27 0.46 -2.78
C GLU A 277 -1.49 1.50 -1.95
N VAL A 278 -2.16 2.06 -0.95
CA VAL A 278 -1.65 3.17 -0.11
C VAL A 278 -0.34 2.86 0.62
N HIS A 279 0.02 1.58 0.78
CA HIS A 279 1.33 1.18 1.32
C HIS A 279 2.53 1.76 0.53
N ARG A 280 2.31 2.25 -0.70
CA ARG A 280 3.33 2.93 -1.52
C ARG A 280 3.80 4.27 -0.95
N VAL A 281 3.07 4.84 -0.01
CA VAL A 281 3.44 6.10 0.70
C VAL A 281 3.93 5.87 2.13
N LYS A 282 4.33 4.63 2.47
CA LYS A 282 4.79 4.24 3.81
C LYS A 282 6.04 5.01 4.28
N ALA A 283 6.93 5.41 3.37
CA ALA A 283 8.17 6.11 3.71
C ALA A 283 7.90 7.53 4.21
N ILE A 284 8.19 7.78 5.48
CA ILE A 284 8.05 9.10 6.11
C ILE A 284 9.04 10.08 5.49
N GLY A 285 8.57 11.27 5.09
CA GLY A 285 9.36 12.27 4.39
C GLY A 285 9.71 11.91 2.94
N GLY A 286 9.17 10.79 2.44
CA GLY A 286 9.36 10.38 1.06
C GLY A 286 8.54 11.26 0.09
N ARG A 287 9.10 11.56 -1.08
CA ARG A 287 8.47 12.43 -2.09
C ARG A 287 7.03 12.01 -2.47
N ARG A 288 6.76 10.70 -2.55
CA ARG A 288 5.42 10.19 -2.83
C ARG A 288 4.46 10.45 -1.67
N ALA A 289 4.94 10.27 -0.44
CA ALA A 289 4.16 10.52 0.76
C ALA A 289 3.82 12.00 0.92
N GLU A 290 4.78 12.89 0.76
CA GLU A 290 4.56 14.34 0.81
C GLU A 290 3.52 14.79 -0.23
N ALA A 291 3.63 14.32 -1.48
CA ALA A 291 2.66 14.61 -2.52
C ALA A 291 1.25 14.07 -2.20
N ALA A 292 1.15 12.90 -1.58
CA ALA A 292 -0.13 12.31 -1.18
C ALA A 292 -0.78 13.09 -0.02
N LEU A 293 0.01 13.47 0.98
CA LEU A 293 -0.44 14.31 2.10
C LEU A 293 -0.96 15.66 1.60
N GLU A 294 -0.21 16.31 0.73
CA GLU A 294 -0.58 17.59 0.14
C GLU A 294 -1.83 17.46 -0.76
N ALA A 295 -1.96 16.38 -1.54
CA ALA A 295 -3.14 16.13 -2.36
C ALA A 295 -4.41 15.84 -1.53
N ALA A 296 -4.25 15.31 -0.31
CA ALA A 296 -5.35 15.00 0.60
C ALA A 296 -5.81 16.23 1.41
N ASP A 297 -5.08 17.33 1.34
CA ASP A 297 -5.42 18.55 2.07
C ASP A 297 -6.80 19.09 1.64
N GLY A 298 -7.64 19.41 2.62
CA GLY A 298 -9.01 19.87 2.41
C GLY A 298 -10.00 18.81 1.91
N ALA A 299 -9.58 17.54 1.71
CA ALA A 299 -10.50 16.47 1.33
C ALA A 299 -11.54 16.21 2.41
N LYS A 300 -12.81 16.07 2.02
CA LYS A 300 -13.92 15.76 2.94
C LYS A 300 -14.12 14.25 3.09
N PHE A 301 -13.97 13.51 1.99
CA PHE A 301 -14.11 12.06 1.94
C PHE A 301 -12.83 11.45 1.38
N VAL A 302 -12.22 10.57 2.17
CA VAL A 302 -10.96 9.90 1.81
C VAL A 302 -11.08 8.41 2.09
N ILE A 303 -10.78 7.58 1.11
CA ILE A 303 -10.69 6.14 1.27
C ILE A 303 -9.30 5.67 0.88
N ALA A 304 -8.67 4.91 1.76
CA ALA A 304 -7.37 4.31 1.54
C ALA A 304 -7.49 2.79 1.40
N LEU A 305 -6.94 2.23 0.34
CA LEU A 305 -7.05 0.81 0.01
C LEU A 305 -5.68 0.14 0.04
N THR A 306 -5.57 -0.98 0.71
CA THR A 306 -4.43 -1.90 0.57
C THR A 306 -4.76 -3.27 1.16
N GLY A 307 -4.26 -4.34 0.54
CA GLY A 307 -4.32 -5.68 1.11
C GLY A 307 -3.23 -5.95 2.17
N THR A 308 -2.23 -5.07 2.24
CA THR A 308 -1.05 -5.20 3.11
C THR A 308 -0.77 -3.88 3.83
N PRO A 309 -1.55 -3.55 4.88
CA PRO A 309 -1.47 -2.24 5.54
C PRO A 309 -0.14 -2.01 6.27
N ILE A 310 0.45 -3.07 6.81
CA ILE A 310 1.71 -3.05 7.55
C ILE A 310 2.66 -4.10 6.96
N PRO A 311 3.26 -3.81 5.78
CA PRO A 311 4.16 -4.77 5.16
C PRO A 311 5.45 -5.00 5.96
N ASN A 312 5.95 -4.00 6.68
CA ASN A 312 7.19 -4.08 7.46
C ASN A 312 6.94 -3.84 8.95
N THR A 313 6.67 -2.61 9.35
CA THR A 313 6.42 -2.21 10.75
C THR A 313 5.20 -1.34 10.87
N TYR A 314 4.73 -1.07 12.09
CA TYR A 314 3.63 -0.13 12.33
C TYR A 314 3.94 1.30 11.86
N GLN A 315 5.21 1.63 11.64
CA GLN A 315 5.60 2.91 11.02
C GLN A 315 4.98 3.10 9.62
N ASP A 316 4.66 2.01 8.92
CA ASP A 316 4.06 2.03 7.59
C ASP A 316 2.67 2.69 7.56
N ILE A 317 1.96 2.73 8.70
CA ILE A 317 0.65 3.39 8.82
C ILE A 317 0.74 4.87 9.17
N TYR A 318 1.91 5.40 9.50
CA TYR A 318 2.08 6.79 9.93
C TYR A 318 1.53 7.79 8.91
N ASN A 319 1.99 7.72 7.67
CA ASN A 319 1.51 8.60 6.61
C ASN A 319 0.04 8.34 6.26
N LEU A 320 -0.41 7.08 6.31
CA LEU A 320 -1.81 6.73 6.08
C LEU A 320 -2.74 7.45 7.06
N LEU A 321 -2.40 7.47 8.34
CA LEU A 321 -3.20 8.15 9.34
C LEU A 321 -3.21 9.66 9.17
N HIS A 322 -2.09 10.25 8.74
CA HIS A 322 -2.02 11.67 8.39
C HIS A 322 -2.83 12.01 7.13
N ILE A 323 -2.93 11.09 6.17
CA ILE A 323 -3.82 11.24 5.00
C ILE A 323 -5.29 11.20 5.44
N LEU A 324 -5.65 10.28 6.33
CA LEU A 324 -7.04 10.12 6.77
C LEU A 324 -7.44 11.20 7.79
N TYR A 325 -6.59 11.51 8.75
CA TYR A 325 -6.90 12.38 9.89
C TYR A 325 -5.75 13.38 10.16
N PRO A 326 -5.47 14.29 9.22
CA PRO A 326 -4.37 15.23 9.37
C PRO A 326 -4.54 16.16 10.57
N GLU A 327 -5.77 16.62 10.84
CA GLU A 327 -6.09 17.53 11.94
C GLU A 327 -6.18 16.84 13.31
N ASP A 328 -6.54 15.57 13.31
CA ASP A 328 -6.83 14.81 14.54
C ASP A 328 -5.68 13.86 14.92
N TYR A 329 -4.66 13.69 14.06
CA TYR A 329 -3.62 12.69 14.29
C TYR A 329 -2.96 12.88 15.66
N ASP A 330 -2.52 14.08 15.92
CA ASP A 330 -1.71 14.37 17.08
C ASP A 330 -2.49 14.30 18.40
N THR A 331 -3.78 14.62 18.36
CA THR A 331 -4.65 14.60 19.57
C THR A 331 -5.30 13.26 19.83
N PHE A 332 -5.58 12.49 18.78
CA PHE A 332 -6.26 11.20 18.91
C PHE A 332 -5.30 10.01 18.86
N PHE A 333 -4.36 10.00 17.91
CA PHE A 333 -3.35 8.94 17.76
C PHE A 333 -2.06 9.27 18.52
N GLY A 334 -1.40 10.36 18.18
CA GLY A 334 -0.27 10.93 18.92
C GLY A 334 1.00 10.07 18.95
N TYR A 335 1.14 9.08 18.06
CA TYR A 335 2.28 8.18 18.04
C TYR A 335 3.47 8.78 17.29
N GLU A 336 4.64 8.74 17.91
CA GLU A 336 5.87 9.16 17.25
C GLU A 336 6.39 8.07 16.29
N PRO A 337 7.02 8.45 15.17
CA PRO A 337 7.54 7.47 14.21
C PRO A 337 8.51 6.44 14.82
N GLY A 338 9.30 6.85 15.81
CA GLY A 338 10.25 5.96 16.51
C GLY A 338 9.56 4.87 17.32
N GLU A 339 8.44 5.19 17.96
CA GLU A 339 7.64 4.23 18.73
C GLU A 339 6.99 3.18 17.81
N LEU A 340 6.53 3.59 16.63
CA LEU A 340 5.89 2.73 15.65
C LEU A 340 6.85 1.75 14.98
N ARG A 341 8.15 1.98 15.05
CA ARG A 341 9.15 1.12 14.42
C ARG A 341 9.28 -0.23 15.12
N ALA A 342 9.23 -0.25 16.45
CA ALA A 342 9.34 -1.46 17.26
C ALA A 342 8.46 -1.34 18.52
N PRO A 343 7.12 -1.30 18.38
CA PRO A 343 6.22 -1.15 19.51
C PRO A 343 6.24 -2.41 20.38
N ASP A 344 6.18 -2.20 21.70
CA ASP A 344 5.93 -3.30 22.64
C ASP A 344 4.46 -3.78 22.57
N ALA A 345 4.14 -4.83 23.31
CA ALA A 345 2.81 -5.44 23.27
C ALA A 345 1.68 -4.48 23.73
N ASP A 346 1.96 -3.62 24.69
CA ASP A 346 0.98 -2.67 25.21
C ASP A 346 0.70 -1.56 24.19
N LEU A 347 1.74 -1.06 23.54
CA LEU A 347 1.61 -0.07 22.47
C LEU A 347 0.92 -0.67 21.23
N GLN A 348 1.21 -1.94 20.86
CA GLN A 348 0.51 -2.64 19.78
C GLN A 348 -1.00 -2.78 20.08
N ALA A 349 -1.37 -3.12 21.31
CA ALA A 349 -2.76 -3.19 21.72
C ALA A 349 -3.44 -1.81 21.63
N SER A 350 -2.81 -0.77 22.16
CA SER A 350 -3.30 0.61 22.08
C SER A 350 -3.46 1.09 20.63
N LEU A 351 -2.50 0.79 19.76
CA LEU A 351 -2.57 1.09 18.33
C LEU A 351 -3.77 0.41 17.67
N ASN A 352 -3.96 -0.87 17.92
CA ASN A 352 -5.08 -1.61 17.35
C ASN A 352 -6.43 -1.07 17.82
N ASP A 353 -6.56 -0.74 19.09
CA ASP A 353 -7.79 -0.16 19.65
C ASP A 353 -8.10 1.20 19.03
N SER A 354 -7.09 2.06 18.87
CA SER A 354 -7.27 3.39 18.29
C SER A 354 -7.55 3.35 16.78
N LEU A 355 -7.04 2.36 16.07
CA LEU A 355 -7.20 2.19 14.61
C LEU A 355 -8.49 1.45 14.24
N ALA A 356 -8.95 0.54 15.08
CA ALA A 356 -10.11 -0.32 14.81
C ALA A 356 -11.34 0.40 14.27
N PRO A 357 -11.70 1.62 14.75
CA PRO A 357 -12.87 2.35 14.26
C PRO A 357 -12.79 2.80 12.80
N PHE A 358 -11.58 2.89 12.23
CA PHE A 358 -11.33 3.61 10.97
C PHE A 358 -10.98 2.72 9.79
N PHE A 359 -10.95 1.40 9.96
CA PHE A 359 -10.74 0.48 8.85
C PHE A 359 -11.75 -0.68 8.87
N CYS A 360 -12.07 -1.17 7.69
CA CYS A 360 -12.69 -2.48 7.50
C CYS A 360 -11.68 -3.47 6.90
N ARG A 361 -11.93 -4.75 7.10
CA ARG A 361 -11.08 -5.82 6.61
C ARG A 361 -11.91 -7.09 6.40
N THR A 362 -11.87 -7.59 5.18
CA THR A 362 -12.64 -8.76 4.76
C THR A 362 -11.71 -9.78 4.13
N ASN A 363 -11.84 -11.04 4.48
CA ASN A 363 -11.10 -12.14 3.89
C ASN A 363 -11.88 -12.79 2.74
N LYS A 364 -11.23 -13.69 2.00
CA LYS A 364 -11.85 -14.37 0.86
C LYS A 364 -12.92 -15.38 1.27
N ASP A 365 -12.79 -15.99 2.44
CA ASP A 365 -13.76 -16.95 2.96
C ASP A 365 -15.10 -16.27 3.26
N GLU A 366 -15.09 -15.07 3.84
CA GLU A 366 -16.30 -14.24 4.09
C GLU A 366 -17.02 -13.85 2.79
N LEU A 367 -16.31 -13.84 1.67
CA LEU A 367 -16.84 -13.55 0.35
C LEU A 367 -17.23 -14.81 -0.42
N GLY A 368 -17.08 -15.99 0.17
CA GLY A 368 -17.40 -17.28 -0.46
C GLY A 368 -16.48 -17.61 -1.65
N VAL A 369 -15.22 -17.16 -1.63
CA VAL A 369 -14.22 -17.59 -2.62
C VAL A 369 -13.74 -18.99 -2.22
N PRO A 370 -13.80 -20.00 -3.12
CA PRO A 370 -13.36 -21.35 -2.78
C PRO A 370 -11.88 -21.38 -2.39
N ARG A 371 -11.54 -22.15 -1.35
CA ARG A 371 -10.16 -22.26 -0.90
C ARG A 371 -9.28 -22.91 -1.96
N PRO A 372 -8.03 -22.46 -2.14
CA PRO A 372 -7.10 -23.16 -3.02
C PRO A 372 -6.73 -24.52 -2.45
N GLU A 373 -6.27 -25.42 -3.32
CA GLU A 373 -5.64 -26.67 -2.88
C GLU A 373 -4.38 -26.35 -2.06
N PRO A 374 -3.94 -27.23 -1.15
CA PRO A 374 -2.66 -27.06 -0.47
C PRO A 374 -1.51 -26.86 -1.44
N ASP A 375 -0.56 -25.98 -1.09
CA ASP A 375 0.61 -25.73 -1.91
C ASP A 375 1.39 -27.03 -2.19
N GLU A 376 1.67 -27.31 -3.47
CA GLU A 376 2.48 -28.47 -3.89
C GLU A 376 3.95 -28.08 -3.94
N ILE A 377 4.77 -28.69 -3.10
CA ILE A 377 6.21 -28.48 -3.08
C ILE A 377 6.88 -29.45 -4.06
N VAL A 378 7.56 -28.91 -5.06
CA VAL A 378 8.31 -29.67 -6.06
C VAL A 378 9.79 -29.63 -5.69
N GLU A 379 10.26 -30.69 -5.04
CA GLU A 379 11.67 -30.80 -4.61
C GLU A 379 12.55 -31.23 -5.77
N VAL A 380 13.70 -30.57 -5.91
CA VAL A 380 14.71 -30.80 -6.93
C VAL A 380 16.06 -31.01 -6.26
N GLU A 381 16.74 -32.10 -6.57
CA GLU A 381 18.09 -32.36 -6.10
C GLU A 381 19.09 -31.70 -7.04
N ALA A 382 19.99 -30.86 -6.48
CA ALA A 382 21.09 -30.27 -7.22
C ALA A 382 22.08 -31.35 -7.70
N THR A 383 22.73 -31.13 -8.82
CA THR A 383 23.80 -32.00 -9.29
C THR A 383 25.09 -31.78 -8.49
N PRO A 384 26.06 -32.71 -8.50
CA PRO A 384 27.35 -32.50 -7.85
C PRO A 384 28.13 -31.27 -8.36
N ASP A 385 27.93 -30.88 -9.63
CA ASP A 385 28.53 -29.67 -10.18
C ASP A 385 27.86 -28.41 -9.58
N GLU A 386 26.52 -28.38 -9.45
CA GLU A 386 25.77 -27.30 -8.80
C GLU A 386 26.14 -27.19 -7.31
N ASP A 387 26.29 -28.32 -6.58
CA ASP A 387 26.80 -28.33 -5.20
C ASP A 387 28.20 -27.72 -5.09
N THR A 388 29.05 -28.00 -6.07
CA THR A 388 30.41 -27.44 -6.14
C THR A 388 30.38 -25.95 -6.39
N LEU A 389 29.53 -25.49 -7.32
CA LEU A 389 29.34 -24.06 -7.59
C LEU A 389 28.85 -23.32 -6.35
N LEU A 390 27.85 -23.85 -5.63
CA LEU A 390 27.37 -23.25 -4.38
C LEU A 390 28.47 -23.11 -3.33
N ARG A 391 29.30 -24.15 -3.17
CA ARG A 391 30.42 -24.13 -2.20
C ARG A 391 31.43 -23.02 -2.54
N VAL A 392 31.74 -22.84 -3.81
CA VAL A 392 32.66 -21.78 -4.27
C VAL A 392 32.03 -20.39 -4.06
N LEU A 393 30.76 -20.22 -4.38
CA LEU A 393 30.04 -18.96 -4.15
C LEU A 393 30.07 -18.56 -2.67
N TYR A 394 29.79 -19.47 -1.76
CA TYR A 394 29.79 -19.18 -0.34
C TYR A 394 31.17 -18.87 0.24
N ALA A 395 32.23 -19.39 -0.37
CA ALA A 395 33.60 -19.03 -0.02
C ALA A 395 34.05 -17.67 -0.58
N SER A 396 33.45 -17.24 -1.71
CA SER A 396 33.89 -16.07 -2.46
C SER A 396 33.04 -14.83 -2.24
N CYS A 397 31.76 -14.97 -1.90
CA CYS A 397 30.85 -13.84 -1.70
C CYS A 397 30.98 -13.28 -0.28
N PRO A 398 31.29 -11.97 -0.13
CA PRO A 398 31.65 -11.38 1.17
C PRO A 398 30.45 -11.18 2.09
N ASN A 399 29.27 -10.89 1.55
CA ASN A 399 28.10 -10.55 2.35
C ASN A 399 26.89 -11.48 2.08
N ALA A 400 25.92 -11.37 2.97
CA ALA A 400 24.71 -12.15 3.02
C ALA A 400 23.85 -11.97 1.76
N LEU A 401 23.63 -10.73 1.36
CA LEU A 401 22.79 -10.40 0.22
C LEU A 401 23.37 -10.96 -1.10
N ALA A 402 24.67 -10.79 -1.31
CA ALA A 402 25.35 -11.34 -2.49
C ALA A 402 25.19 -12.87 -2.57
N ARG A 403 25.27 -13.58 -1.45
CA ARG A 403 25.06 -15.04 -1.40
C ARG A 403 23.64 -15.43 -1.80
N ILE A 404 22.61 -14.74 -1.26
CA ILE A 404 21.21 -14.99 -1.64
C ILE A 404 21.02 -14.82 -3.15
N ILE A 405 21.41 -13.66 -3.68
CA ILE A 405 21.20 -13.35 -5.08
C ILE A 405 21.95 -14.34 -5.98
N ARG A 406 23.21 -14.62 -5.68
CA ARG A 406 24.01 -15.58 -6.44
C ARG A 406 23.49 -17.01 -6.33
N THR A 407 22.92 -17.40 -5.18
CA THR A 407 22.27 -18.72 -5.04
C THR A 407 21.02 -18.79 -5.91
N LEU A 408 20.15 -17.76 -5.89
CA LEU A 408 18.98 -17.72 -6.76
C LEU A 408 19.38 -17.76 -8.26
N GLN A 409 20.47 -17.08 -8.65
CA GLN A 409 20.99 -17.14 -10.01
C GLN A 409 21.52 -18.53 -10.38
N LEU A 410 22.23 -19.20 -9.45
CA LEU A 410 22.71 -20.56 -9.66
C LEU A 410 21.55 -21.54 -9.88
N GLU A 411 20.52 -21.47 -9.05
CA GLU A 411 19.33 -22.32 -9.13
C GLU A 411 18.58 -22.13 -10.46
N SER A 412 18.60 -20.91 -10.98
CA SER A 412 17.83 -20.53 -12.17
C SER A 412 18.57 -20.79 -13.47
N ASP A 413 19.73 -20.16 -13.64
CA ASP A 413 20.66 -20.34 -14.76
C ASP A 413 22.09 -20.04 -14.30
N PRO A 414 22.94 -21.07 -14.14
CA PRO A 414 24.32 -20.91 -13.70
C PRO A 414 25.14 -19.90 -14.50
N GLU A 415 24.81 -19.65 -15.78
CA GLU A 415 25.49 -18.64 -16.60
C GLU A 415 25.32 -17.21 -16.08
N MET A 416 24.27 -16.92 -15.30
CA MET A 416 24.12 -15.61 -14.66
C MET A 416 25.24 -15.28 -13.68
N LEU A 417 25.96 -16.28 -13.19
CA LEU A 417 27.14 -16.10 -12.34
C LEU A 417 28.32 -15.45 -13.08
N CYS A 418 28.34 -15.52 -14.42
CA CYS A 418 29.39 -14.94 -15.27
C CYS A 418 29.22 -13.44 -15.52
N SER A 419 28.16 -12.82 -15.04
CA SER A 419 27.84 -11.39 -15.26
C SER A 419 27.61 -10.65 -13.95
N ALA A 420 27.70 -9.32 -13.99
CA ALA A 420 27.25 -8.46 -12.90
C ALA A 420 25.74 -8.65 -12.66
N VAL A 421 25.31 -8.41 -11.44
CA VAL A 421 23.88 -8.45 -11.10
C VAL A 421 23.18 -7.25 -11.74
N ASP A 422 22.08 -7.48 -12.43
CA ASP A 422 21.27 -6.40 -12.98
C ASP A 422 20.55 -5.66 -11.83
N PRO A 423 20.69 -4.33 -11.70
CA PRO A 423 19.97 -3.56 -10.68
C PRO A 423 18.46 -3.76 -10.72
N GLY A 424 17.87 -3.98 -11.91
CA GLY A 424 16.44 -4.27 -12.06
C GLY A 424 16.03 -5.61 -11.43
N ASP A 425 16.89 -6.61 -11.46
CA ASP A 425 16.65 -7.91 -10.81
C ASP A 425 16.71 -7.78 -9.28
N LEU A 426 17.56 -6.87 -8.76
CA LEU A 426 17.66 -6.60 -7.33
C LEU A 426 16.38 -6.00 -6.73
N GLU A 427 15.73 -5.11 -7.47
CA GLU A 427 14.49 -4.46 -7.04
C GLU A 427 13.37 -5.49 -6.79
N TYR A 428 13.42 -6.66 -7.45
CA TYR A 428 12.47 -7.76 -7.22
C TYR A 428 12.76 -8.58 -5.96
N VAL A 429 14.03 -8.70 -5.60
CA VAL A 429 14.45 -9.45 -4.41
C VAL A 429 14.28 -8.60 -3.16
N LEU A 430 14.46 -7.29 -3.27
CA LEU A 430 14.51 -6.34 -2.16
C LEU A 430 13.50 -5.20 -2.41
N ASP A 431 12.52 -5.08 -1.55
CA ASP A 431 11.46 -4.05 -1.65
C ASP A 431 11.98 -2.62 -1.39
N GLN A 432 13.11 -2.49 -0.70
CA GLN A 432 13.82 -1.23 -0.45
C GLN A 432 15.29 -1.52 -0.21
N VAL A 433 16.13 -1.28 -1.19
CA VAL A 433 17.56 -1.24 -0.95
C VAL A 433 18.02 0.21 -1.12
N GLY A 434 18.73 0.73 -0.13
CA GLY A 434 19.43 2.00 -0.22
C GLY A 434 20.43 2.01 -1.39
N ASP A 435 20.84 3.19 -1.81
CA ASP A 435 21.65 3.46 -3.02
C ASP A 435 23.06 2.81 -3.06
N ASP A 436 23.40 1.90 -2.15
CA ASP A 436 24.74 1.36 -1.98
C ASP A 436 24.83 -0.12 -2.38
N TYR A 437 24.72 -0.38 -3.70
CA TYR A 437 24.89 -1.72 -4.30
C TYR A 437 26.31 -2.00 -4.79
N SER A 438 27.28 -1.16 -4.47
CA SER A 438 28.64 -1.24 -5.01
C SER A 438 29.41 -2.51 -4.63
N ASP A 439 28.93 -3.27 -3.63
CA ASP A 439 29.63 -4.44 -3.09
C ASP A 439 29.20 -5.79 -3.66
N ILE A 440 28.24 -5.83 -4.62
CA ILE A 440 27.92 -7.07 -5.35
C ILE A 440 28.74 -7.12 -6.65
N ASP A 441 30.02 -6.99 -6.49
CA ASP A 441 30.94 -6.96 -7.63
C ASP A 441 31.12 -8.33 -8.29
N TYR A 442 31.47 -8.26 -9.57
CA TYR A 442 31.92 -9.38 -10.37
C TYR A 442 33.12 -10.06 -9.70
N VAL A 443 32.95 -11.34 -9.34
CA VAL A 443 34.04 -12.16 -8.84
C VAL A 443 34.66 -12.90 -10.05
N ASP A 444 35.95 -12.69 -10.29
CA ASP A 444 36.66 -13.44 -11.31
C ASP A 444 36.95 -14.85 -10.79
N PHE A 445 36.32 -15.84 -11.40
CA PHE A 445 36.39 -17.23 -10.98
C PHE A 445 37.46 -17.99 -11.77
N SER A 446 37.91 -19.13 -11.25
CA SER A 446 38.85 -20.01 -11.92
C SER A 446 38.25 -20.65 -13.18
N GLN A 447 39.12 -21.09 -14.11
CA GLN A 447 38.69 -21.82 -15.28
C GLN A 447 37.84 -23.06 -14.95
N THR A 448 38.15 -23.76 -13.87
CA THR A 448 37.39 -24.94 -13.39
C THR A 448 35.97 -24.58 -12.97
N PHE A 449 35.76 -23.37 -12.43
CA PHE A 449 34.45 -22.87 -12.09
C PHE A 449 33.60 -22.62 -13.35
N TYR A 450 34.16 -22.00 -14.36
CA TYR A 450 33.46 -21.81 -15.64
C TYR A 450 33.12 -23.13 -16.34
N GLU A 451 34.00 -24.12 -16.26
CA GLU A 451 33.71 -25.46 -16.76
C GLU A 451 32.58 -26.15 -15.99
N ALA A 452 32.49 -25.93 -14.67
CA ALA A 452 31.38 -26.43 -13.85
C ALA A 452 30.06 -25.74 -14.22
N ILE A 453 30.07 -24.42 -14.49
CA ILE A 453 28.89 -23.70 -14.99
C ILE A 453 28.37 -24.33 -16.27
N GLU A 454 29.25 -24.59 -17.25
CA GLU A 454 28.85 -25.20 -18.51
C GLU A 454 28.25 -26.59 -18.35
N ARG A 455 28.75 -27.41 -17.40
CA ARG A 455 28.20 -28.72 -17.13
C ARG A 455 26.88 -28.70 -16.34
N SER A 456 26.60 -27.60 -15.62
CA SER A 456 25.38 -27.41 -14.85
C SER A 456 24.24 -26.78 -15.66
N ARG A 457 24.40 -26.68 -16.97
CA ARG A 457 23.38 -26.06 -17.85
C ARG A 457 22.71 -27.09 -18.76
N PRO A 458 21.37 -27.09 -18.84
CA PRO A 458 20.41 -26.31 -18.04
C PRO A 458 20.41 -26.72 -16.57
N SER A 459 20.03 -25.77 -15.67
CA SER A 459 19.97 -26.09 -14.22
C SER A 459 18.95 -27.19 -13.91
N SER A 460 19.20 -27.92 -12.81
CA SER A 460 18.30 -28.99 -12.35
C SER A 460 16.88 -28.46 -12.12
N LYS A 461 16.78 -27.28 -11.52
CA LYS A 461 15.49 -26.62 -11.24
C LYS A 461 14.76 -26.22 -12.52
N LEU A 462 15.45 -25.70 -13.52
CA LEU A 462 14.87 -25.35 -14.82
C LEU A 462 14.27 -26.58 -15.49
N VAL A 463 15.04 -27.67 -15.60
CA VAL A 463 14.58 -28.94 -16.21
C VAL A 463 13.35 -29.49 -15.47
N ALA A 464 13.35 -29.44 -14.13
CA ALA A 464 12.21 -29.89 -13.35
C ALA A 464 10.97 -29.01 -13.55
N CYS A 465 11.14 -27.69 -13.68
CA CYS A 465 10.06 -26.76 -13.98
C CYS A 465 9.43 -27.03 -15.35
N GLU A 466 10.24 -27.23 -16.37
CA GLU A 466 9.78 -27.54 -17.73
C GLU A 466 8.95 -28.82 -17.76
N ARG A 467 9.38 -29.87 -17.08
CA ARG A 467 8.65 -31.13 -16.95
C ARG A 467 7.31 -30.96 -16.21
N LEU A 468 7.30 -30.13 -15.16
CA LEU A 468 6.08 -29.81 -14.42
C LEU A 468 5.08 -29.09 -15.33
N VAL A 469 5.53 -28.08 -16.05
CA VAL A 469 4.72 -27.30 -17.00
C VAL A 469 4.17 -28.22 -18.12
N GLU A 470 5.01 -29.07 -18.68
CA GLU A 470 4.62 -30.06 -19.69
C GLU A 470 3.49 -30.96 -19.17
N ARG A 471 3.62 -31.48 -17.94
CA ARG A 471 2.55 -32.29 -17.28
C ARG A 471 1.25 -31.54 -17.15
N ILE A 472 1.28 -30.28 -16.65
CA ILE A 472 0.09 -29.46 -16.45
C ILE A 472 -0.61 -29.19 -17.78
N VAL A 473 0.15 -28.82 -18.81
CA VAL A 473 -0.36 -28.53 -20.15
C VAL A 473 -0.90 -29.78 -20.84
N ALA A 474 -0.27 -30.95 -20.64
CA ALA A 474 -0.76 -32.23 -21.16
C ALA A 474 -2.12 -32.62 -20.58
N GLU A 475 -2.43 -32.20 -19.37
CA GLU A 475 -3.76 -32.35 -18.75
C GLU A 475 -4.78 -31.31 -19.26
N GLY A 476 -4.39 -30.45 -20.20
CA GLY A 476 -5.25 -29.44 -20.81
C GLY A 476 -5.39 -28.16 -19.99
N ARG A 477 -4.59 -27.96 -18.95
CA ARG A 477 -4.69 -26.83 -18.02
C ARG A 477 -3.75 -25.70 -18.41
N PRO A 478 -4.22 -24.44 -18.52
CA PRO A 478 -3.35 -23.28 -18.63
C PRO A 478 -2.57 -23.06 -17.33
N VAL A 479 -1.37 -22.52 -17.43
CA VAL A 479 -0.48 -22.28 -16.29
C VAL A 479 0.27 -20.96 -16.41
N ILE A 480 0.44 -20.28 -15.28
CA ILE A 480 1.32 -19.11 -15.16
C ILE A 480 2.60 -19.57 -14.45
N VAL A 481 3.76 -19.20 -15.00
CA VAL A 481 5.06 -19.43 -14.36
C VAL A 481 5.61 -18.10 -13.86
N TRP A 482 5.83 -18.01 -12.55
CA TRP A 482 6.35 -16.83 -11.89
C TRP A 482 7.87 -16.92 -11.77
N CYS A 483 8.55 -15.89 -12.28
CA CYS A 483 10.01 -15.75 -12.25
C CYS A 483 10.41 -14.40 -11.64
N ILE A 484 11.63 -14.31 -11.15
CA ILE A 484 12.27 -13.07 -10.73
C ILE A 484 13.08 -12.50 -11.90
N PHE A 485 13.99 -13.31 -12.48
CA PHE A 485 14.93 -12.86 -13.47
C PHE A 485 14.34 -12.85 -14.89
N VAL A 486 14.56 -11.75 -15.61
CA VAL A 486 14.14 -11.64 -17.03
C VAL A 486 14.79 -12.73 -17.90
N ARG A 487 16.01 -13.12 -17.53
CA ARG A 487 16.71 -14.22 -18.22
C ARG A 487 15.98 -15.55 -18.07
N SER A 488 15.50 -15.86 -16.88
CA SER A 488 14.70 -17.07 -16.61
C SER A 488 13.40 -17.07 -17.42
N ILE A 489 12.73 -15.92 -17.52
CA ILE A 489 11.53 -15.74 -18.34
C ILE A 489 11.84 -16.08 -19.81
N SER A 490 12.95 -15.55 -20.33
CA SER A 490 13.36 -15.76 -21.72
C SER A 490 13.78 -17.21 -22.00
N ASN A 491 14.49 -17.84 -21.07
CA ASN A 491 14.91 -19.24 -21.17
C ASN A 491 13.71 -20.17 -21.18
N LEU A 492 12.80 -20.05 -20.20
CA LEU A 492 11.60 -20.87 -20.13
C LEU A 492 10.72 -20.74 -21.38
N ARG A 493 10.49 -19.51 -21.86
CA ARG A 493 9.75 -19.30 -23.10
C ARG A 493 10.38 -20.02 -24.29
N ARG A 494 11.70 -19.88 -24.48
CA ARG A 494 12.46 -20.51 -25.57
C ARG A 494 12.41 -22.03 -25.47
N ASP A 495 12.69 -22.59 -24.30
CA ASP A 495 12.86 -24.01 -24.10
C ASP A 495 11.51 -24.75 -24.17
N LEU A 496 10.45 -24.19 -23.62
CA LEU A 496 9.10 -24.70 -23.78
C LEU A 496 8.63 -24.69 -25.25
N ALA A 497 8.96 -23.61 -25.99
CA ALA A 497 8.66 -23.57 -27.42
C ALA A 497 9.43 -24.67 -28.21
N ALA A 498 10.69 -24.94 -27.83
CA ALA A 498 11.46 -26.05 -28.41
C ALA A 498 10.88 -27.43 -28.09
N MET A 499 10.20 -27.57 -26.95
CA MET A 499 9.44 -28.78 -26.57
C MET A 499 8.09 -28.88 -27.27
N GLY A 500 7.72 -27.92 -28.12
CA GLY A 500 6.42 -27.87 -28.80
C GLY A 500 5.28 -27.36 -27.94
N ILE A 501 5.59 -26.69 -26.82
CA ILE A 501 4.62 -26.07 -25.91
C ILE A 501 4.66 -24.54 -26.15
N PRO A 502 3.64 -23.96 -26.82
CA PRO A 502 3.56 -22.53 -27.04
C PRO A 502 3.50 -21.77 -25.71
N ALA A 503 4.48 -20.91 -25.46
CA ALA A 503 4.58 -20.07 -24.28
C ALA A 503 4.86 -18.63 -24.67
N GLU A 504 4.17 -17.70 -24.03
CA GLU A 504 4.43 -16.26 -24.17
C GLU A 504 4.93 -15.64 -22.87
N ALA A 505 5.64 -14.53 -23.01
CA ALA A 505 6.30 -13.89 -21.88
C ALA A 505 5.92 -12.42 -21.75
N ILE A 506 5.70 -11.97 -20.51
CA ILE A 506 5.49 -10.56 -20.17
C ILE A 506 6.51 -10.17 -19.09
N TYR A 507 7.31 -9.13 -19.36
CA TYR A 507 8.28 -8.56 -18.42
C TYR A 507 8.38 -7.05 -18.57
N GLY A 508 9.20 -6.37 -17.76
CA GLY A 508 9.25 -4.90 -17.66
C GLY A 508 9.38 -4.17 -19.00
N ALA A 509 10.21 -4.68 -19.92
CA ALA A 509 10.42 -4.08 -21.23
C ALA A 509 9.34 -4.37 -22.28
N THR A 510 8.38 -5.27 -22.00
CA THR A 510 7.27 -5.58 -22.94
C THR A 510 6.37 -4.35 -23.12
N PRO A 511 6.17 -3.84 -24.34
CA PRO A 511 5.29 -2.70 -24.60
C PRO A 511 3.86 -2.94 -24.14
N GLN A 512 3.16 -1.89 -23.74
CA GLN A 512 1.80 -2.02 -23.16
C GLN A 512 0.78 -2.61 -24.14
N GLU A 513 0.87 -2.27 -25.41
CA GLU A 513 -0.01 -2.82 -26.44
C GLU A 513 0.23 -4.33 -26.63
N GLU A 514 1.48 -4.74 -26.72
CA GLU A 514 1.88 -6.15 -26.82
C GLU A 514 1.44 -6.95 -25.58
N ARG A 515 1.53 -6.35 -24.37
CA ARG A 515 0.99 -6.99 -23.15
C ARG A 515 -0.50 -7.28 -23.25
N ARG A 516 -1.29 -6.34 -23.78
CA ARG A 516 -2.72 -6.52 -23.99
C ARG A 516 -3.01 -7.67 -24.94
N GLU A 517 -2.30 -7.70 -26.09
CA GLU A 517 -2.45 -8.76 -27.07
C GLU A 517 -2.13 -10.14 -26.49
N ILE A 518 -1.01 -10.26 -25.77
CA ILE A 518 -0.61 -11.51 -25.11
C ILE A 518 -1.67 -11.97 -24.11
N LEU A 519 -2.19 -11.05 -23.27
CA LEU A 519 -3.20 -11.37 -22.26
C LEU A 519 -4.54 -11.78 -22.92
N ASP A 520 -4.94 -11.12 -23.99
CA ASP A 520 -6.17 -11.45 -24.71
C ASP A 520 -6.03 -12.80 -25.45
N ASP A 521 -4.85 -13.09 -25.98
CA ASP A 521 -4.54 -14.38 -26.60
C ASP A 521 -4.52 -15.52 -25.56
N PHE A 522 -4.00 -15.26 -24.37
CA PHE A 522 -4.04 -16.23 -23.27
C PHE A 522 -5.48 -16.49 -22.81
N ARG A 523 -6.29 -15.45 -22.66
CA ARG A 523 -7.72 -15.57 -22.32
C ARG A 523 -8.52 -16.32 -23.41
N ALA A 524 -8.14 -16.13 -24.66
CA ALA A 524 -8.74 -16.85 -25.79
C ALA A 524 -8.23 -18.30 -25.95
N GLY A 525 -7.27 -18.73 -25.12
CA GLY A 525 -6.71 -20.09 -25.18
C GLY A 525 -5.81 -20.36 -26.38
N ARG A 526 -5.25 -19.32 -27.03
CA ARG A 526 -4.35 -19.47 -28.17
C ARG A 526 -3.01 -20.08 -27.78
N PHE A 527 -2.60 -19.90 -26.54
CA PHE A 527 -1.49 -20.60 -25.90
C PHE A 527 -1.84 -20.88 -24.43
N ARG A 528 -1.07 -21.76 -23.74
CA ARG A 528 -1.41 -22.27 -22.42
C ARG A 528 -0.40 -21.92 -21.33
N VAL A 529 0.74 -21.37 -21.66
CA VAL A 529 1.79 -21.04 -20.72
C VAL A 529 2.14 -19.57 -20.80
N LEU A 530 1.92 -18.83 -19.71
CA LEU A 530 2.34 -17.45 -19.55
C LEU A 530 3.51 -17.40 -18.56
N VAL A 531 4.67 -16.87 -18.99
CA VAL A 531 5.84 -16.71 -18.14
C VAL A 531 6.02 -15.24 -17.83
N THR A 532 6.11 -14.87 -16.56
CA THR A 532 6.12 -13.47 -16.16
C THR A 532 6.70 -13.28 -14.76
N ASN A 533 6.83 -12.03 -14.33
CA ASN A 533 7.16 -11.70 -12.95
C ASN A 533 6.02 -10.95 -12.24
N PRO A 534 5.94 -11.02 -10.90
CA PRO A 534 4.83 -10.45 -10.13
C PRO A 534 4.63 -8.95 -10.33
N GLN A 535 5.70 -8.17 -10.41
CA GLN A 535 5.62 -6.72 -10.57
C GLN A 535 5.10 -6.31 -11.96
N THR A 536 5.48 -7.04 -12.99
CA THR A 536 5.12 -6.67 -14.37
C THR A 536 3.71 -7.08 -14.75
N LEU A 537 3.25 -8.22 -14.27
CA LEU A 537 1.85 -8.64 -14.51
C LEU A 537 0.88 -7.86 -13.62
N ALA A 538 1.29 -6.75 -13.21
CA ALA A 538 0.61 -5.65 -12.54
C ALA A 538 -0.69 -5.95 -11.80
N GLU A 539 -0.87 -5.20 -10.76
CA GLU A 539 -1.90 -5.25 -9.73
C GLU A 539 -3.35 -5.37 -10.23
N SER A 540 -3.60 -5.15 -11.53
CA SER A 540 -4.94 -5.10 -12.10
C SER A 540 -5.32 -6.22 -13.08
N VAL A 541 -4.38 -7.08 -13.47
CA VAL A 541 -4.68 -8.17 -14.40
C VAL A 541 -5.38 -9.33 -13.70
N SER A 542 -6.53 -9.72 -14.22
CA SER A 542 -7.31 -10.86 -13.72
C SER A 542 -7.29 -11.98 -14.76
N LEU A 543 -6.92 -13.18 -14.33
CA LEU A 543 -6.83 -14.38 -15.17
C LEU A 543 -7.60 -15.57 -14.58
N HIS A 544 -8.32 -15.36 -13.47
CA HIS A 544 -9.06 -16.39 -12.76
C HIS A 544 -10.22 -17.01 -13.55
N SER A 545 -10.62 -16.42 -14.67
CA SER A 545 -11.63 -16.98 -15.55
C SER A 545 -11.08 -18.07 -16.48
N VAL A 546 -9.77 -18.13 -16.68
CA VAL A 546 -9.13 -19.02 -17.66
C VAL A 546 -7.99 -19.86 -17.10
N CYS A 547 -7.35 -19.44 -16.02
CA CYS A 547 -6.18 -20.09 -15.46
C CYS A 547 -6.33 -20.31 -13.96
N HIS A 548 -5.97 -21.51 -13.49
CA HIS A 548 -6.12 -21.92 -12.09
C HIS A 548 -4.88 -22.65 -11.56
N ASP A 549 -3.80 -22.66 -12.30
CA ASP A 549 -2.53 -23.27 -11.95
C ASP A 549 -1.40 -22.23 -12.04
N ALA A 550 -0.57 -22.13 -11.01
CA ALA A 550 0.59 -21.23 -10.98
C ALA A 550 1.82 -21.97 -10.45
N VAL A 551 2.91 -21.86 -11.17
CA VAL A 551 4.23 -22.41 -10.81
C VAL A 551 5.13 -21.28 -10.37
N TYR A 552 5.62 -21.32 -9.15
CA TYR A 552 6.63 -20.42 -8.63
C TYR A 552 8.01 -21.03 -8.88
N PHE A 553 8.61 -20.68 -9.99
CA PHE A 553 9.94 -21.11 -10.36
C PHE A 553 11.00 -20.39 -9.53
N GLU A 554 10.84 -19.07 -9.40
CA GLU A 554 11.61 -18.20 -8.53
C GLU A 554 10.68 -17.36 -7.68
N TYR A 555 11.03 -17.13 -6.42
CA TYR A 555 10.27 -16.28 -5.51
C TYR A 555 11.18 -15.68 -4.44
N SER A 556 10.83 -14.47 -4.00
CA SER A 556 11.51 -13.75 -2.92
C SER A 556 10.71 -13.84 -1.64
N TYR A 557 11.27 -13.38 -0.53
CA TYR A 557 10.58 -13.28 0.76
C TYR A 557 9.56 -12.13 0.86
N ASN A 558 9.28 -11.43 -0.25
CA ASN A 558 8.29 -10.36 -0.32
C ASN A 558 6.87 -10.92 -0.35
N LEU A 559 6.16 -10.80 0.80
CA LEU A 559 4.80 -11.30 0.94
C LEU A 559 3.81 -10.58 0.00
N VAL A 560 4.01 -9.29 -0.26
CA VAL A 560 3.11 -8.50 -1.13
C VAL A 560 3.12 -9.07 -2.55
N HIS A 561 4.31 -9.36 -3.09
CA HIS A 561 4.46 -9.96 -4.42
C HIS A 561 3.80 -11.35 -4.50
N LEU A 562 3.97 -12.16 -3.45
CA LEU A 562 3.33 -13.48 -3.39
C LEU A 562 1.80 -13.34 -3.40
N LEU A 563 1.23 -12.51 -2.54
CA LEU A 563 -0.22 -12.34 -2.44
C LEU A 563 -0.82 -11.76 -3.72
N GLN A 564 -0.16 -10.78 -4.32
CA GLN A 564 -0.59 -10.20 -5.59
C GLN A 564 -0.54 -11.21 -6.73
N SER A 565 0.50 -12.04 -6.81
CA SER A 565 0.60 -13.08 -7.84
C SER A 565 -0.45 -14.17 -7.66
N LYS A 566 -0.70 -14.63 -6.43
CA LYS A 566 -1.79 -15.57 -6.11
C LYS A 566 -3.15 -15.01 -6.53
N ASP A 567 -3.37 -13.71 -6.36
CA ASP A 567 -4.63 -13.05 -6.68
C ASP A 567 -4.94 -12.98 -8.19
N ARG A 568 -3.96 -13.19 -9.06
CA ARG A 568 -4.21 -13.22 -10.52
C ARG A 568 -5.14 -14.35 -10.92
N ILE A 569 -5.09 -15.49 -10.22
CA ILE A 569 -5.85 -16.70 -10.54
C ILE A 569 -6.82 -17.12 -9.42
N HIS A 570 -6.78 -16.49 -8.25
CA HIS A 570 -7.62 -16.81 -7.10
C HIS A 570 -8.25 -15.57 -6.49
N ARG A 571 -9.47 -15.27 -6.94
CA ARG A 571 -10.19 -14.06 -6.52
C ARG A 571 -11.71 -14.23 -6.60
N LEU A 572 -12.44 -13.21 -6.18
CA LEU A 572 -13.90 -13.16 -6.22
C LEU A 572 -14.42 -13.45 -7.65
N GLY A 573 -15.43 -14.31 -7.73
CA GLY A 573 -16.05 -14.72 -9.01
C GLY A 573 -15.68 -16.13 -9.47
N LEU A 574 -14.82 -16.86 -8.72
CA LEU A 574 -14.56 -18.26 -8.99
C LEU A 574 -15.80 -19.12 -8.67
N PRO A 575 -16.12 -20.14 -9.49
CA PRO A 575 -17.11 -21.16 -9.16
C PRO A 575 -16.74 -21.91 -7.87
N ASP A 576 -17.75 -22.37 -7.12
CA ASP A 576 -17.55 -23.02 -5.80
C ASP A 576 -16.74 -24.33 -5.89
N ASP A 577 -16.77 -25.01 -7.04
CA ASP A 577 -16.03 -26.25 -7.29
C ASP A 577 -14.67 -26.04 -7.96
N GLN A 578 -14.28 -24.78 -8.20
CA GLN A 578 -13.02 -24.48 -8.87
C GLN A 578 -11.83 -24.78 -7.98
N LYS A 579 -10.92 -25.59 -8.47
CA LYS A 579 -9.65 -25.92 -7.82
C LYS A 579 -8.54 -25.01 -8.32
N THR A 580 -7.94 -24.23 -7.43
CA THR A 580 -6.76 -23.41 -7.70
C THR A 580 -5.54 -24.09 -7.10
N ARG A 581 -4.46 -24.22 -7.84
CA ARG A 581 -3.24 -24.92 -7.44
C ARG A 581 -2.01 -24.05 -7.57
N TYR A 582 -1.15 -24.12 -6.55
CA TYR A 582 0.13 -23.43 -6.48
C TYR A 582 1.24 -24.45 -6.31
N TYR A 583 2.24 -24.38 -7.18
CA TYR A 583 3.42 -25.25 -7.18
C TYR A 583 4.64 -24.41 -6.86
N PHE A 584 5.39 -24.79 -5.83
CA PHE A 584 6.61 -24.09 -5.43
C PHE A 584 7.81 -24.99 -5.72
N MET A 585 8.68 -24.52 -6.64
CA MET A 585 9.95 -25.20 -6.94
C MET A 585 10.90 -24.99 -5.77
N ARG A 586 11.58 -26.04 -5.35
CA ARG A 586 12.46 -26.02 -4.18
C ARG A 586 13.71 -26.84 -4.47
N GLU A 587 14.84 -26.17 -4.71
CA GLU A 587 16.12 -26.84 -4.96
C GLU A 587 16.85 -27.14 -3.65
N LYS A 588 17.48 -28.30 -3.58
CA LYS A 588 18.24 -28.82 -2.45
C LYS A 588 19.69 -29.07 -2.86
N PHE A 589 20.60 -28.47 -2.13
CA PHE A 589 22.04 -28.64 -2.29
C PHE A 589 22.61 -29.44 -1.13
N MET A 590 23.71 -30.16 -1.40
CA MET A 590 24.49 -30.84 -0.39
C MET A 590 25.80 -30.10 -0.14
N ARG A 591 25.96 -29.56 1.08
CA ARG A 591 27.17 -28.88 1.52
C ARG A 591 27.68 -29.53 2.81
N ASP A 592 28.91 -30.09 2.77
CA ASP A 592 29.58 -30.66 3.94
C ASP A 592 28.71 -31.71 4.69
N GLY A 593 27.93 -32.50 3.94
CA GLY A 593 27.03 -33.53 4.48
C GLY A 593 25.72 -32.99 5.07
N ARG A 594 25.44 -31.70 4.87
CA ARG A 594 24.15 -31.04 5.25
C ARG A 594 23.37 -30.62 4.02
N GLU A 595 22.05 -30.78 4.08
CA GLU A 595 21.12 -30.27 3.08
C GLU A 595 20.94 -28.77 3.29
N LEU A 596 21.05 -28.01 2.21
CA LEU A 596 20.79 -26.57 2.15
C LEU A 596 19.74 -26.30 1.07
N SER A 597 18.74 -25.49 1.37
CA SER A 597 17.75 -25.01 0.40
C SER A 597 17.37 -23.58 0.72
N LEU A 598 17.80 -22.65 -0.12
CA LEU A 598 17.40 -21.26 0.01
C LEU A 598 15.89 -21.09 -0.25
N ASP A 599 15.38 -21.77 -1.28
CA ASP A 599 13.95 -21.81 -1.60
C ASP A 599 13.09 -22.26 -0.42
N ALA A 600 13.54 -23.30 0.33
CA ALA A 600 12.83 -23.80 1.49
C ALA A 600 12.73 -22.74 2.58
N VAL A 601 13.84 -22.06 2.88
CA VAL A 601 13.88 -21.02 3.92
C VAL A 601 13.04 -19.82 3.53
N ILE A 602 13.10 -19.38 2.27
CA ILE A 602 12.26 -18.29 1.76
C ILE A 602 10.77 -18.66 1.84
N TYR A 603 10.42 -19.86 1.37
CA TYR A 603 9.03 -20.34 1.42
C TYR A 603 8.49 -20.40 2.85
N ASP A 604 9.24 -20.99 3.78
CA ASP A 604 8.83 -21.10 5.18
C ASP A 604 8.63 -19.70 5.78
N ARG A 605 9.51 -18.75 5.46
CA ARG A 605 9.38 -17.36 5.91
C ARG A 605 8.14 -16.68 5.34
N LEU A 606 7.85 -16.88 4.05
CA LEU A 606 6.62 -16.37 3.41
C LEU A 606 5.36 -16.95 4.07
N LYS A 607 5.36 -18.25 4.39
CA LYS A 607 4.21 -18.89 5.04
C LYS A 607 4.00 -18.39 6.47
N GLU A 608 5.06 -18.14 7.21
CA GLU A 608 4.97 -17.50 8.53
C GLU A 608 4.35 -16.11 8.45
N LYS A 609 4.82 -15.27 7.52
CA LYS A 609 4.27 -13.93 7.30
C LYS A 609 2.80 -13.99 6.86
N GLU A 610 2.47 -14.88 5.92
CA GLU A 610 1.10 -15.09 5.45
C GLU A 610 0.18 -15.51 6.60
N GLN A 611 0.62 -16.44 7.45
CA GLN A 611 -0.15 -16.91 8.61
C GLN A 611 -0.34 -15.80 9.64
N THR A 612 0.71 -15.06 9.99
CA THR A 612 0.63 -13.90 10.89
C THR A 612 -0.41 -12.88 10.39
N MET A 613 -0.39 -12.60 9.09
CA MET A 613 -1.35 -11.70 8.47
C MET A 613 -2.79 -12.23 8.56
N LEU A 614 -2.99 -13.52 8.28
CA LEU A 614 -4.32 -14.14 8.34
C LEU A 614 -4.86 -14.18 9.77
N ASP A 615 -4.03 -14.55 10.74
CA ASP A 615 -4.39 -14.55 12.16
C ASP A 615 -4.77 -13.15 12.65
N ALA A 616 -4.08 -12.12 12.16
CA ALA A 616 -4.41 -10.73 12.45
C ALA A 616 -5.76 -10.31 11.83
N ILE A 617 -6.05 -10.78 10.61
CA ILE A 617 -7.36 -10.56 9.97
C ILE A 617 -8.47 -11.19 10.80
N ASP A 618 -8.31 -12.45 11.19
CA ASP A 618 -9.31 -13.20 11.95
C ASP A 618 -9.58 -12.57 13.33
N ARG A 619 -8.55 -11.99 13.96
CA ARG A 619 -8.68 -11.23 15.21
C ARG A 619 -9.20 -9.80 15.02
N GLY A 620 -9.36 -9.34 13.77
CA GLY A 620 -9.74 -7.98 13.44
C GLY A 620 -8.72 -6.92 13.84
N CYS A 621 -7.44 -7.31 13.98
CA CYS A 621 -6.33 -6.43 14.35
C CYS A 621 -5.32 -6.28 13.21
N LEU A 622 -4.36 -5.38 13.40
CA LEU A 622 -3.20 -5.23 12.53
C LEU A 622 -1.96 -5.76 13.24
N GLU A 623 -1.15 -6.52 12.53
CA GLU A 623 0.17 -6.94 13.00
C GLU A 623 1.23 -6.47 12.00
N GLY A 624 2.36 -5.99 12.52
CA GLY A 624 3.50 -5.56 11.73
C GLY A 624 4.19 -6.77 11.07
N GLY A 625 4.62 -6.57 9.84
CA GLY A 625 5.59 -7.45 9.22
C GLY A 625 6.97 -7.30 9.88
N TYR A 626 7.94 -8.04 9.36
CA TYR A 626 9.33 -7.89 9.78
C TYR A 626 10.06 -6.99 8.77
N LEU A 627 11.04 -6.22 9.26
CA LEU A 627 11.92 -5.41 8.41
C LEU A 627 12.66 -6.30 7.39
N ASP A 628 12.91 -5.79 6.19
CA ASP A 628 13.66 -6.52 5.15
C ASP A 628 15.05 -6.95 5.63
N ASP A 629 15.76 -6.10 6.37
CA ASP A 629 17.04 -6.44 7.01
C ASP A 629 16.90 -7.59 8.02
N GLU A 630 15.79 -7.65 8.73
CA GLU A 630 15.49 -8.73 9.66
C GLU A 630 15.13 -10.03 8.93
N ASP A 631 14.40 -9.94 7.81
CA ASP A 631 14.13 -11.08 6.95
C ASP A 631 15.42 -11.68 6.37
N LEU A 632 16.32 -10.82 5.88
CA LEU A 632 17.65 -11.23 5.44
C LEU A 632 18.40 -11.96 6.54
N ARG A 633 18.46 -11.39 7.74
CA ARG A 633 19.12 -12.00 8.90
C ARG A 633 18.51 -13.35 9.25
N ILE A 634 17.18 -13.43 9.33
CA ILE A 634 16.46 -14.68 9.66
C ILE A 634 16.71 -15.75 8.60
N VAL A 635 16.61 -15.40 7.32
CA VAL A 635 16.89 -16.32 6.21
C VAL A 635 18.31 -16.87 6.31
N PHE A 636 19.28 -15.99 6.60
CA PHE A 636 20.68 -16.38 6.76
C PHE A 636 20.95 -17.26 7.98
N GLU A 637 20.42 -16.88 9.14
CA GLU A 637 20.57 -17.68 10.36
C GLU A 637 19.98 -19.08 10.19
N ARG A 638 18.84 -19.21 9.51
CA ARG A 638 18.22 -20.51 9.22
C ARG A 638 19.01 -21.31 8.19
N LEU A 639 19.57 -20.64 7.18
CA LEU A 639 20.32 -21.31 6.12
C LEU A 639 21.68 -21.82 6.58
N LEU A 640 22.41 -21.03 7.37
CA LEU A 640 23.81 -21.28 7.74
C LEU A 640 24.01 -21.67 9.20
N GLY A 641 23.00 -21.51 10.07
CA GLY A 641 23.10 -21.81 11.48
C GLY A 641 24.17 -20.98 12.21
N GLU A 642 25.09 -21.63 12.95
CA GLU A 642 26.13 -20.92 13.72
C GLU A 642 27.16 -20.19 12.82
N ASP A 643 27.32 -20.59 11.57
CA ASP A 643 28.22 -19.93 10.61
C ASP A 643 27.76 -18.52 10.22
N ALA A 644 26.48 -18.19 10.46
CA ALA A 644 25.93 -16.86 10.21
C ALA A 644 26.51 -15.76 11.11
N LYS A 645 27.00 -16.12 12.31
CA LYS A 645 27.55 -15.16 13.30
C LYS A 645 28.84 -14.48 12.88
N SER A 646 29.49 -14.97 11.83
CA SER A 646 30.76 -14.44 11.29
C SER A 646 30.57 -13.50 10.07
N LEU A 647 29.33 -13.24 9.66
CA LEU A 647 29.02 -12.42 8.49
C LEU A 647 28.65 -11.01 8.90
N GLU A 648 29.22 -10.02 8.23
CA GLU A 648 28.72 -8.64 8.25
C GLU A 648 27.43 -8.57 7.40
N TYR A 649 26.40 -7.97 7.96
CA TYR A 649 25.08 -7.80 7.34
C TYR A 649 24.99 -6.50 6.57
#